data_5521eb56285a50ec5a94c27edeaa6f5b
#
_entry.id   5521eb56285a50ec5a94c27edeaa6f5b
#
_cell.length_a   1.000
_cell.length_b   1.000
_cell.length_c   1.000
_cell.angle_alpha   90.00
_cell.angle_beta   90.00
_cell.angle_gamma   90.00
#
_symmetry.space_group_name_H-M   'P 1'
#
loop_
_entity.id
_entity.type
_entity.pdbx_description
1 polymer ?
#
loop_
_entity_poly.entity_id
_entity_poly.type
_entity_poly.pdbx_seq_one_letter_code
_entity_poly.pdbx_strand_id
1 'polypeptide(L)'
;MGKVIGIDLGTTNSCVAVMEGKTPKVIENAEGMRTTPSIVAFTDDGERLVGQPAKRQAVTNPEKTIFAVKRLIGRRYEDPMVEKDKKLVPYKIAKAGNGDAWVEIDGKTYSPSQISAFILQKMKETAEAHLGQKVEQAVITVPAYFNDAQRQATKDAGKIAGLEVLRIINEPTAAALAYGLDKQKNGTIAVYDLGGGTFDISILEIGDGVFEVKSTNGDTFLGGEDFDMRLVNYLADEFQKEQGIDLRRDKLALQRLKEAAEKAKIELSSTTQTEINLPFITADASGPKHLTIKLTRAKLEALVDDLIQRTVEPCRKAIKDAGISAGEINEVVLVGGMTRMPKVQEVVKQFFGKEPHKGVNPDEVVAIGAAIQAGVLQGDVKDVLLLDVTPLSLGIETLGGVFTRIIDRNTTIPTKKSQVFSTAEDSQNAVTIRVFQGEREMAADNKMLGQFDLVGIPPAPRGVPQIEVAFDIDANGIVNVSAKDKATGKEQQIRIQASGGLSEADIDKMVKDAEAHAEEDKKRKAAVEAKNHAEALVHSTEKALAEHGSKVAEVERNAIENAMADLKEALKGDDADAIQAKTNALAQASMKLGEAMYKQQQESSAAAGAGEGSAEEKKEDVVDAEFTEVDDDKKKSA
;
A
#
# COMPACT_ATOMS: atom_id res chain seq x y z
N MET A 1 -2.23 -31.84 0.69
CA MET A 1 -1.72 -30.47 0.60
C MET A 1 -1.02 -30.16 1.93
N GLY A 2 0.15 -29.48 1.88
CA GLY A 2 0.83 -29.03 3.09
C GLY A 2 -0.01 -28.01 3.86
N LYS A 3 0.24 -27.86 5.16
CA LYS A 3 -0.44 -26.83 5.96
C LYS A 3 0.06 -25.44 5.59
N VAL A 4 -0.85 -24.47 5.45
CA VAL A 4 -0.54 -23.04 5.31
C VAL A 4 -0.59 -22.41 6.70
N ILE A 5 0.45 -21.66 7.04
CA ILE A 5 0.54 -20.96 8.32
C ILE A 5 0.19 -19.47 8.18
N GLY A 6 -0.36 -18.88 9.23
CA GLY A 6 -0.54 -17.44 9.36
C GLY A 6 0.58 -16.85 10.22
N ILE A 7 1.24 -15.81 9.73
CA ILE A 7 2.33 -15.13 10.42
C ILE A 7 2.00 -13.65 10.58
N ASP A 8 2.00 -13.20 11.83
CA ASP A 8 2.14 -11.78 12.17
C ASP A 8 3.63 -11.46 12.26
N LEU A 9 4.15 -10.73 11.27
CA LEU A 9 5.53 -10.24 11.26
C LEU A 9 5.56 -8.84 11.91
N GLY A 10 5.50 -8.80 13.23
CA GLY A 10 5.43 -7.55 13.98
C GLY A 10 6.77 -6.80 14.06
N THR A 11 6.72 -5.50 14.32
CA THR A 11 7.91 -4.65 14.49
C THR A 11 8.76 -5.08 15.69
N THR A 12 8.12 -5.45 16.78
CA THR A 12 8.78 -5.84 18.05
C THR A 12 8.68 -7.33 18.32
N ASN A 13 7.52 -7.94 18.12
CA ASN A 13 7.28 -9.36 18.30
C ASN A 13 6.55 -9.93 17.08
N SER A 14 6.87 -11.16 16.73
CA SER A 14 6.19 -11.95 15.69
C SER A 14 5.44 -13.12 16.31
N CYS A 15 4.37 -13.56 15.66
CA CYS A 15 3.52 -14.63 16.12
C CYS A 15 3.15 -15.54 14.94
N VAL A 16 3.06 -16.85 15.17
CA VAL A 16 2.65 -17.82 14.16
C VAL A 16 1.45 -18.63 14.63
N ALA A 17 0.50 -18.84 13.74
CA ALA A 17 -0.70 -19.62 14.00
C ALA A 17 -1.04 -20.52 12.81
N VAL A 18 -1.83 -21.56 13.06
CA VAL A 18 -2.28 -22.53 12.07
C VAL A 18 -3.74 -22.92 12.33
N MET A 19 -4.45 -23.32 11.27
CA MET A 19 -5.77 -23.93 11.44
C MET A 19 -5.64 -25.41 11.84
N GLU A 20 -6.18 -25.78 12.99
CA GLU A 20 -6.43 -27.14 13.41
C GLU A 20 -7.93 -27.45 13.24
N GLY A 21 -8.28 -28.05 12.12
CA GLY A 21 -9.69 -28.16 11.71
C GLY A 21 -10.29 -26.78 11.46
N LYS A 22 -11.34 -26.42 12.20
CA LYS A 22 -12.01 -25.11 12.09
C LYS A 22 -11.55 -24.07 13.13
N THR A 23 -10.57 -24.40 13.97
CA THR A 23 -10.12 -23.55 15.06
C THR A 23 -8.69 -23.07 14.78
N PRO A 24 -8.44 -21.76 14.81
CA PRO A 24 -7.07 -21.25 14.74
C PRO A 24 -6.33 -21.50 16.05
N LYS A 25 -5.07 -21.90 15.94
CA LYS A 25 -4.20 -22.17 17.09
C LYS A 25 -2.87 -21.45 16.94
N VAL A 26 -2.53 -20.66 17.94
CA VAL A 26 -1.20 -20.06 18.05
C VAL A 26 -0.19 -21.08 18.52
N ILE A 27 0.96 -21.09 17.89
CA ILE A 27 2.02 -22.08 18.14
C ILE A 27 3.05 -21.48 19.10
N GLU A 28 3.40 -22.24 20.14
CA GLU A 28 4.48 -21.88 21.07
C GLU A 28 5.85 -22.17 20.44
N ASN A 29 6.80 -21.25 20.64
CA ASN A 29 8.17 -21.42 20.18
C ASN A 29 8.97 -22.39 21.10
N ALA A 30 10.23 -22.63 20.75
CA ALA A 30 11.10 -23.53 21.49
C ALA A 30 11.37 -23.06 22.95
N GLU A 31 11.17 -21.80 23.24
CA GLU A 31 11.29 -21.21 24.57
C GLU A 31 9.95 -21.25 25.36
N GLY A 32 8.90 -21.88 24.81
CA GLY A 32 7.57 -21.98 25.43
C GLY A 32 6.75 -20.68 25.37
N MET A 33 7.14 -19.73 24.52
CA MET A 33 6.46 -18.47 24.35
C MET A 33 5.59 -18.47 23.10
N ARG A 34 4.45 -17.79 23.16
CA ARG A 34 3.48 -17.69 22.04
C ARG A 34 3.83 -16.57 21.04
N THR A 35 4.74 -15.68 21.42
CA THR A 35 5.33 -14.68 20.57
C THR A 35 6.84 -14.79 20.58
N THR A 36 7.49 -14.38 19.50
CA THR A 36 8.95 -14.39 19.33
C THR A 36 9.43 -12.97 19.06
N PRO A 37 10.41 -12.42 19.82
CA PRO A 37 10.97 -11.12 19.53
C PRO A 37 11.49 -11.03 18.09
N SER A 38 11.11 -9.96 17.38
CA SER A 38 11.55 -9.68 16.01
C SER A 38 12.98 -9.08 16.02
N ILE A 39 13.91 -9.83 16.61
CA ILE A 39 15.29 -9.42 16.87
C ILE A 39 16.24 -10.48 16.29
N VAL A 40 17.28 -9.99 15.59
CA VAL A 40 18.35 -10.82 15.01
C VAL A 40 19.68 -10.30 15.53
N ALA A 41 20.53 -11.17 16.05
CA ALA A 41 21.85 -10.80 16.50
C ALA A 41 22.93 -11.65 15.85
N PHE A 42 24.10 -11.07 15.66
CA PHE A 42 25.28 -11.75 15.15
C PHE A 42 26.33 -11.76 16.25
N THR A 43 26.85 -12.94 16.54
CA THR A 43 27.92 -13.13 17.54
C THR A 43 29.30 -12.87 16.91
N ASP A 44 30.34 -12.76 17.74
CA ASP A 44 31.70 -12.50 17.25
C ASP A 44 32.30 -13.68 16.47
N ASP A 45 31.84 -14.89 16.72
CA ASP A 45 32.18 -16.11 15.99
C ASP A 45 31.31 -16.33 14.74
N GLY A 46 30.41 -15.39 14.42
CA GLY A 46 29.60 -15.39 13.21
C GLY A 46 28.32 -16.23 13.29
N GLU A 47 27.94 -16.69 14.47
CA GLU A 47 26.64 -17.34 14.69
C GLU A 47 25.53 -16.31 14.62
N ARG A 48 24.38 -16.71 14.10
CA ARG A 48 23.17 -15.89 14.03
C ARG A 48 22.14 -16.36 15.06
N LEU A 49 21.72 -15.45 15.91
CA LEU A 49 20.68 -15.67 16.90
C LEU A 49 19.40 -14.95 16.49
N VAL A 50 18.25 -15.55 16.73
CA VAL A 50 16.92 -14.98 16.42
C VAL A 50 15.99 -15.12 17.61
N GLY A 51 15.20 -14.09 17.87
CA GLY A 51 14.20 -14.09 18.93
C GLY A 51 14.78 -13.83 20.32
N GLN A 52 14.34 -14.59 21.31
CA GLN A 52 14.72 -14.38 22.70
C GLN A 52 16.23 -14.47 22.97
N PRO A 53 16.99 -15.41 22.36
CA PRO A 53 18.43 -15.43 22.48
C PRO A 53 19.09 -14.11 21.99
N ALA A 54 18.62 -13.57 20.86
CA ALA A 54 19.10 -12.28 20.34
C ALA A 54 18.73 -11.11 21.29
N LYS A 55 17.51 -11.09 21.84
CA LYS A 55 17.07 -10.07 22.80
C LYS A 55 17.93 -10.03 24.05
N ARG A 56 18.35 -11.18 24.58
CA ARG A 56 19.16 -11.27 25.80
C ARG A 56 20.51 -10.57 25.69
N GLN A 57 21.11 -10.50 24.52
CA GLN A 57 22.40 -9.85 24.32
C GLN A 57 22.31 -8.43 23.75
N ALA A 58 21.11 -7.89 23.55
CA ALA A 58 20.90 -6.59 22.90
C ALA A 58 21.66 -5.43 23.55
N VAL A 59 21.79 -5.42 24.88
CA VAL A 59 22.49 -4.35 25.60
C VAL A 59 24.01 -4.59 25.64
N THR A 60 24.45 -5.85 25.66
CA THR A 60 25.89 -6.20 25.70
C THR A 60 26.53 -6.21 24.31
N ASN A 61 25.73 -6.44 23.26
CA ASN A 61 26.16 -6.46 21.86
C ASN A 61 25.21 -5.63 20.97
N PRO A 62 25.02 -4.33 21.26
CA PRO A 62 23.99 -3.51 20.60
C PRO A 62 24.27 -3.27 19.12
N GLU A 63 25.53 -3.12 18.71
CA GLU A 63 25.90 -2.78 17.33
C GLU A 63 25.67 -3.94 16.35
N LYS A 64 25.60 -5.18 16.86
CA LYS A 64 25.35 -6.39 16.08
C LYS A 64 23.97 -7.01 16.36
N THR A 65 23.10 -6.29 17.07
CA THR A 65 21.73 -6.73 17.39
C THR A 65 20.72 -5.84 16.68
N ILE A 66 20.00 -6.42 15.72
CA ILE A 66 19.09 -5.72 14.84
C ILE A 66 17.67 -5.91 15.34
N PHE A 67 16.97 -4.84 15.61
CA PHE A 67 15.56 -4.78 16.00
C PHE A 67 14.83 -3.72 15.18
N ALA A 68 13.51 -3.69 15.22
CA ALA A 68 12.66 -2.74 14.50
C ALA A 68 12.94 -2.63 12.99
N VAL A 69 13.50 -3.68 12.37
CA VAL A 69 13.87 -3.72 10.95
C VAL A 69 12.68 -3.48 10.02
N LYS A 70 11.47 -3.78 10.47
CA LYS A 70 10.22 -3.51 9.74
C LYS A 70 10.05 -2.03 9.38
N ARG A 71 10.63 -1.11 10.15
CA ARG A 71 10.63 0.32 9.85
C ARG A 71 11.47 0.68 8.61
N LEU A 72 12.46 -0.16 8.27
CA LEU A 72 13.36 0.04 7.13
C LEU A 72 12.88 -0.67 5.86
N ILE A 73 11.96 -1.64 5.98
CA ILE A 73 11.57 -2.50 4.86
C ILE A 73 10.94 -1.68 3.74
N GLY A 74 11.42 -1.84 2.50
CA GLY A 74 10.93 -1.14 1.33
C GLY A 74 11.19 0.37 1.30
N ARG A 75 12.08 0.90 2.17
CA ARG A 75 12.39 2.33 2.27
C ARG A 75 13.72 2.70 1.65
N ARG A 76 13.78 3.93 1.16
CA ARG A 76 15.02 4.55 0.67
C ARG A 76 15.86 5.06 1.82
N TYR A 77 17.19 5.07 1.63
CA TYR A 77 18.14 5.54 2.63
C TYR A 77 17.94 7.01 3.05
N GLU A 78 17.48 7.86 2.12
CA GLU A 78 17.18 9.27 2.35
C GLU A 78 15.77 9.53 2.90
N ASP A 79 14.95 8.50 3.11
CA ASP A 79 13.61 8.64 3.68
C ASP A 79 13.69 9.34 5.06
N PRO A 80 12.85 10.37 5.33
CA PRO A 80 12.85 11.08 6.62
C PRO A 80 12.63 10.17 7.84
N MET A 81 11.91 9.04 7.67
CA MET A 81 11.73 8.05 8.73
C MET A 81 13.03 7.30 9.01
N VAL A 82 13.78 6.95 7.96
CA VAL A 82 15.10 6.32 8.09
C VAL A 82 16.09 7.25 8.76
N GLU A 83 16.04 8.56 8.48
CA GLU A 83 16.88 9.56 9.16
C GLU A 83 16.61 9.64 10.67
N LYS A 84 15.37 9.39 11.11
CA LYS A 84 15.05 9.27 12.54
C LYS A 84 15.62 7.97 13.12
N ASP A 85 15.42 6.84 12.44
CA ASP A 85 15.91 5.54 12.90
C ASP A 85 17.43 5.52 13.06
N LYS A 86 18.20 6.14 12.15
CA LYS A 86 19.67 6.29 12.26
C LYS A 86 20.14 6.90 13.59
N LYS A 87 19.29 7.71 14.23
CA LYS A 87 19.58 8.36 15.51
C LYS A 87 19.15 7.53 16.71
N LEU A 88 18.27 6.56 16.51
CA LEU A 88 17.63 5.79 17.57
C LEU A 88 18.22 4.39 17.73
N VAL A 89 18.74 3.81 16.65
CA VAL A 89 19.28 2.44 16.68
C VAL A 89 20.79 2.44 16.87
N PRO A 90 21.34 1.45 17.60
CA PRO A 90 22.79 1.35 17.83
C PRO A 90 23.54 0.70 16.67
N TYR A 91 22.85 -0.06 15.80
CA TYR A 91 23.43 -0.69 14.62
C TYR A 91 23.50 0.28 13.44
N LYS A 92 24.38 0.01 12.50
CA LYS A 92 24.61 0.90 11.36
C LYS A 92 23.59 0.66 10.25
N ILE A 93 22.92 1.74 9.81
CA ILE A 93 22.09 1.77 8.60
C ILE A 93 22.94 2.33 7.47
N ALA A 94 23.06 1.59 6.36
CA ALA A 94 23.89 1.92 5.21
C ALA A 94 23.04 2.09 3.95
N LYS A 95 23.53 2.88 3.00
CA LYS A 95 22.92 3.03 1.68
C LYS A 95 23.34 1.88 0.78
N ALA A 96 22.38 1.11 0.27
CA ALA A 96 22.61 0.07 -0.72
C ALA A 96 22.91 0.65 -2.11
N GLY A 97 23.46 -0.16 -3.01
CA GLY A 97 23.76 0.25 -4.38
C GLY A 97 22.52 0.68 -5.18
N ASN A 98 21.34 0.17 -4.85
CA ASN A 98 20.06 0.58 -5.43
C ASN A 98 19.44 1.81 -4.73
N GLY A 99 20.08 2.35 -3.68
CA GLY A 99 19.62 3.50 -2.91
C GLY A 99 18.69 3.17 -1.73
N ASP A 100 18.45 1.92 -1.43
CA ASP A 100 17.62 1.50 -0.30
C ASP A 100 18.38 1.57 1.04
N ALA A 101 17.62 1.60 2.15
CA ALA A 101 18.16 1.52 3.50
C ALA A 101 18.46 0.06 3.84
N TRP A 102 19.73 -0.28 4.04
CA TRP A 102 20.19 -1.60 4.47
C TRP A 102 20.88 -1.52 5.82
N VAL A 103 21.08 -2.66 6.46
CA VAL A 103 21.82 -2.79 7.72
C VAL A 103 23.23 -3.28 7.44
N GLU A 104 24.23 -2.71 8.10
CA GLU A 104 25.63 -3.15 7.98
C GLU A 104 26.12 -3.74 9.31
N ILE A 105 26.64 -4.96 9.27
CA ILE A 105 27.22 -5.69 10.39
C ILE A 105 28.59 -6.23 9.95
N ASP A 106 29.64 -5.86 10.66
CA ASP A 106 31.02 -6.28 10.38
C ASP A 106 31.43 -6.10 8.90
N GLY A 107 31.03 -4.99 8.28
CA GLY A 107 31.32 -4.68 6.88
C GLY A 107 30.47 -5.45 5.86
N LYS A 108 29.56 -6.31 6.30
CA LYS A 108 28.57 -6.97 5.43
C LYS A 108 27.23 -6.26 5.51
N THR A 109 26.59 -6.08 4.37
CA THR A 109 25.28 -5.44 4.28
C THR A 109 24.17 -6.47 4.12
N TYR A 110 23.06 -6.23 4.81
CA TYR A 110 21.85 -7.04 4.77
C TYR A 110 20.66 -6.16 4.43
N SER A 111 19.84 -6.58 3.47
CA SER A 111 18.57 -5.90 3.22
C SER A 111 17.61 -6.15 4.40
N PRO A 112 16.67 -5.22 4.66
CA PRO A 112 15.60 -5.46 5.63
C PRO A 112 14.81 -6.74 5.35
N SER A 113 14.62 -7.11 4.08
CA SER A 113 14.00 -8.37 3.69
C SER A 113 14.80 -9.59 4.12
N GLN A 114 16.14 -9.54 4.05
CA GLN A 114 16.99 -10.64 4.54
C GLN A 114 16.91 -10.80 6.07
N ILE A 115 16.95 -9.69 6.81
CA ILE A 115 16.79 -9.72 8.27
C ILE A 115 15.39 -10.23 8.65
N SER A 116 14.34 -9.74 7.98
CA SER A 116 12.97 -10.23 8.18
C SER A 116 12.84 -11.72 7.83
N ALA A 117 13.54 -12.18 6.81
CA ALA A 117 13.56 -13.60 6.43
C ALA A 117 14.13 -14.50 7.55
N PHE A 118 15.10 -14.04 8.32
CA PHE A 118 15.61 -14.81 9.47
C PHE A 118 14.55 -14.98 10.57
N ILE A 119 13.72 -13.93 10.78
CA ILE A 119 12.59 -14.00 11.70
C ILE A 119 11.54 -14.99 11.15
N LEU A 120 11.20 -14.89 9.85
CA LEU A 120 10.24 -15.77 9.21
C LEU A 120 10.72 -17.24 9.19
N GLN A 121 12.02 -17.49 9.04
CA GLN A 121 12.61 -18.84 9.18
C GLN A 121 12.35 -19.41 10.59
N LYS A 122 12.54 -18.59 11.64
CA LYS A 122 12.23 -18.98 13.01
C LYS A 122 10.74 -19.31 13.19
N MET A 123 9.84 -18.53 12.57
CA MET A 123 8.40 -18.82 12.59
C MET A 123 8.08 -20.11 11.85
N LYS A 124 8.70 -20.35 10.70
CA LYS A 124 8.57 -21.59 9.93
C LYS A 124 9.06 -22.80 10.74
N GLU A 125 10.25 -22.73 11.32
CA GLU A 125 10.82 -23.81 12.17
C GLU A 125 9.93 -24.11 13.38
N THR A 126 9.38 -23.08 14.01
CA THR A 126 8.42 -23.20 15.11
C THR A 126 7.18 -23.97 14.66
N ALA A 127 6.63 -23.63 13.49
CA ALA A 127 5.47 -24.31 12.93
C ALA A 127 5.79 -25.77 12.53
N GLU A 128 6.93 -26.01 11.89
CA GLU A 128 7.37 -27.36 11.48
C GLU A 128 7.59 -28.27 12.69
N ALA A 129 8.19 -27.76 13.76
CA ALA A 129 8.37 -28.50 15.01
C ALA A 129 7.04 -28.90 15.64
N HIS A 130 6.05 -28.00 15.64
CA HIS A 130 4.71 -28.26 16.16
C HIS A 130 3.93 -29.26 15.30
N LEU A 131 3.97 -29.09 13.97
CA LEU A 131 3.19 -29.89 13.03
C LEU A 131 3.84 -31.25 12.69
N GLY A 132 5.11 -31.43 12.99
CA GLY A 132 5.88 -32.61 12.62
C GLY A 132 6.05 -32.83 11.11
N GLN A 133 5.88 -31.75 10.30
CA GLN A 133 5.99 -31.78 8.85
C GLN A 133 6.56 -30.46 8.31
N LYS A 134 7.07 -30.49 7.08
CA LYS A 134 7.53 -29.26 6.41
C LYS A 134 6.37 -28.30 6.13
N VAL A 135 6.67 -27.01 6.24
CA VAL A 135 5.79 -25.91 5.92
C VAL A 135 6.38 -25.10 4.77
N GLU A 136 5.65 -25.02 3.67
CA GLU A 136 6.10 -24.36 2.45
C GLU A 136 5.32 -23.10 2.12
N GLN A 137 4.15 -22.89 2.73
CA GLN A 137 3.21 -21.82 2.38
C GLN A 137 2.79 -21.02 3.60
N ALA A 138 2.63 -19.72 3.42
CA ALA A 138 2.21 -18.80 4.48
C ALA A 138 1.33 -17.65 3.98
N VAL A 139 0.50 -17.14 4.89
CA VAL A 139 -0.11 -15.81 4.83
C VAL A 139 0.66 -14.92 5.81
N ILE A 140 1.12 -13.75 5.37
CA ILE A 140 1.92 -12.82 6.19
C ILE A 140 1.18 -11.49 6.27
N THR A 141 1.20 -10.86 7.46
CA THR A 141 0.52 -9.59 7.69
C THR A 141 1.46 -8.39 7.52
N VAL A 142 0.86 -7.27 7.14
CA VAL A 142 1.51 -5.96 7.03
C VAL A 142 0.59 -4.87 7.54
N PRO A 143 1.12 -3.72 8.03
CA PRO A 143 0.29 -2.56 8.31
C PRO A 143 -0.53 -2.13 7.09
N ALA A 144 -1.73 -1.58 7.31
CA ALA A 144 -2.61 -1.17 6.23
C ALA A 144 -1.99 -0.09 5.31
N TYR A 145 -1.15 0.78 5.88
CA TYR A 145 -0.45 1.85 5.15
C TYR A 145 0.79 1.39 4.36
N PHE A 146 1.19 0.11 4.44
CA PHE A 146 2.29 -0.38 3.63
C PHE A 146 2.00 -0.21 2.15
N ASN A 147 2.92 0.44 1.44
CA ASN A 147 2.89 0.60 0.00
C ASN A 147 3.37 -0.66 -0.73
N ASP A 148 3.27 -0.64 -2.05
CA ASP A 148 3.63 -1.79 -2.90
C ASP A 148 5.09 -2.24 -2.71
N ALA A 149 6.03 -1.30 -2.53
CA ALA A 149 7.43 -1.64 -2.29
C ALA A 149 7.62 -2.39 -0.96
N GLN A 150 6.95 -1.94 0.09
CA GLN A 150 6.99 -2.57 1.42
C GLN A 150 6.29 -3.94 1.42
N ARG A 151 5.15 -4.06 0.72
CA ARG A 151 4.43 -5.33 0.52
C ARG A 151 5.27 -6.33 -0.27
N GLN A 152 5.88 -5.87 -1.37
CA GLN A 152 6.78 -6.70 -2.17
C GLN A 152 8.01 -7.14 -1.37
N ALA A 153 8.65 -6.23 -0.63
CA ALA A 153 9.81 -6.55 0.19
C ALA A 153 9.46 -7.56 1.31
N THR A 154 8.25 -7.50 1.86
CA THR A 154 7.73 -8.50 2.81
C THR A 154 7.50 -9.85 2.13
N LYS A 155 6.95 -9.87 0.92
CA LYS A 155 6.78 -11.09 0.12
C LYS A 155 8.13 -11.72 -0.23
N ASP A 156 9.12 -10.90 -0.60
CA ASP A 156 10.48 -11.33 -0.88
C ASP A 156 11.16 -11.92 0.38
N ALA A 157 10.92 -11.34 1.55
CA ALA A 157 11.39 -11.91 2.81
C ALA A 157 10.83 -13.32 3.06
N GLY A 158 9.54 -13.54 2.78
CA GLY A 158 8.93 -14.88 2.83
C GLY A 158 9.60 -15.86 1.87
N LYS A 159 9.85 -15.43 0.64
CA LYS A 159 10.54 -16.26 -0.37
C LYS A 159 11.99 -16.60 0.07
N ILE A 160 12.73 -15.66 0.61
CA ILE A 160 14.09 -15.88 1.15
C ILE A 160 14.05 -16.87 2.32
N ALA A 161 13.00 -16.83 3.15
CA ALA A 161 12.77 -17.77 4.23
C ALA A 161 12.35 -19.17 3.76
N GLY A 162 12.16 -19.39 2.46
CA GLY A 162 11.69 -20.65 1.89
C GLY A 162 10.20 -20.87 2.08
N LEU A 163 9.41 -19.79 2.04
CA LEU A 163 7.96 -19.79 2.10
C LEU A 163 7.38 -19.23 0.80
N GLU A 164 6.44 -19.93 0.20
CA GLU A 164 5.54 -19.36 -0.78
C GLU A 164 4.50 -18.50 -0.06
N VAL A 165 4.54 -17.19 -0.27
CA VAL A 165 3.58 -16.26 0.33
C VAL A 165 2.33 -16.24 -0.53
N LEU A 166 1.29 -16.95 -0.09
CA LEU A 166 0.01 -17.04 -0.81
C LEU A 166 -0.73 -15.72 -0.79
N ARG A 167 -0.64 -14.99 0.32
CA ARG A 167 -1.28 -13.68 0.48
C ARG A 167 -0.54 -12.81 1.50
N ILE A 168 -0.48 -11.52 1.19
CA ILE A 168 -0.22 -10.44 2.15
C ILE A 168 -1.58 -9.87 2.58
N ILE A 169 -1.81 -9.75 3.88
CA ILE A 169 -3.08 -9.25 4.44
C ILE A 169 -2.79 -8.09 5.39
N ASN A 170 -3.69 -7.10 5.44
CA ASN A 170 -3.56 -5.98 6.35
C ASN A 170 -3.79 -6.41 7.81
N GLU A 171 -2.94 -5.97 8.72
CA GLU A 171 -3.03 -6.28 10.16
C GLU A 171 -4.40 -5.97 10.77
N PRO A 172 -4.99 -4.77 10.54
CA PRO A 172 -6.31 -4.47 11.09
C PRO A 172 -7.42 -5.36 10.52
N THR A 173 -7.30 -5.77 9.26
CA THR A 173 -8.24 -6.71 8.66
C THR A 173 -8.11 -8.11 9.26
N ALA A 174 -6.88 -8.58 9.48
CA ALA A 174 -6.63 -9.85 10.17
C ALA A 174 -7.20 -9.82 11.59
N ALA A 175 -7.00 -8.73 12.32
CA ALA A 175 -7.58 -8.56 13.65
C ALA A 175 -9.12 -8.62 13.63
N ALA A 176 -9.77 -7.93 12.71
CA ALA A 176 -11.21 -7.96 12.55
C ALA A 176 -11.74 -9.38 12.25
N LEU A 177 -11.04 -10.15 11.41
CA LEU A 177 -11.36 -11.56 11.17
C LEU A 177 -11.27 -12.42 12.44
N ALA A 178 -10.22 -12.25 13.23
CA ALA A 178 -10.01 -13.01 14.44
C ALA A 178 -11.11 -12.78 15.49
N TYR A 179 -11.68 -11.57 15.51
CA TYR A 179 -12.85 -11.26 16.35
C TYR A 179 -14.18 -11.75 15.77
N GLY A 180 -14.18 -12.36 14.58
CA GLY A 180 -15.38 -12.88 13.92
C GLY A 180 -16.30 -11.80 13.39
N LEU A 181 -15.79 -10.62 13.10
CA LEU A 181 -16.55 -9.46 12.60
C LEU A 181 -16.94 -9.58 11.13
N ASP A 182 -16.35 -10.55 10.41
CA ASP A 182 -16.76 -10.97 9.06
C ASP A 182 -18.23 -11.41 8.95
N LYS A 183 -18.82 -11.82 10.08
CA LYS A 183 -20.24 -12.24 10.16
C LYS A 183 -21.22 -11.08 10.28
N GLN A 184 -20.72 -9.87 10.51
CA GLN A 184 -21.55 -8.67 10.50
C GLN A 184 -21.88 -8.28 9.05
N LYS A 185 -23.14 -7.96 8.77
CA LYS A 185 -23.56 -7.59 7.42
C LYS A 185 -23.00 -6.24 6.99
N ASN A 186 -23.03 -5.26 7.88
CA ASN A 186 -22.49 -3.91 7.65
C ASN A 186 -22.05 -3.32 8.99
N GLY A 187 -21.00 -2.53 8.99
CA GLY A 187 -20.56 -1.85 10.20
C GLY A 187 -19.23 -1.14 10.03
N THR A 188 -18.95 -0.23 10.95
CA THR A 188 -17.67 0.49 11.02
C THR A 188 -16.90 0.05 12.25
N ILE A 189 -15.65 -0.32 12.05
CA ILE A 189 -14.77 -0.87 13.09
C ILE A 189 -13.58 0.06 13.26
N ALA A 190 -13.23 0.36 14.52
CA ALA A 190 -11.95 0.95 14.87
C ALA A 190 -11.02 -0.14 15.39
N VAL A 191 -9.85 -0.28 14.77
CA VAL A 191 -8.79 -1.17 15.24
C VAL A 191 -7.70 -0.31 15.85
N TYR A 192 -7.57 -0.39 17.18
CA TYR A 192 -6.58 0.34 17.97
C TYR A 192 -5.44 -0.63 18.30
N ASP A 193 -4.30 -0.44 17.64
CA ASP A 193 -3.11 -1.28 17.78
C ASP A 193 -1.99 -0.51 18.47
N LEU A 194 -1.71 -0.86 19.73
CA LEU A 194 -0.57 -0.34 20.48
C LEU A 194 0.35 -1.50 20.82
N GLY A 195 1.38 -1.65 19.98
CA GLY A 195 2.39 -2.69 20.10
C GLY A 195 3.60 -2.27 20.96
N GLY A 196 4.71 -2.99 20.78
CA GLY A 196 5.94 -2.69 21.51
C GLY A 196 6.70 -1.47 20.98
N GLY A 197 6.56 -1.12 19.71
CA GLY A 197 7.33 -0.04 19.08
C GLY A 197 6.54 0.92 18.21
N THR A 198 5.26 0.62 17.91
CA THR A 198 4.38 1.44 17.07
C THR A 198 2.99 1.53 17.66
N PHE A 199 2.32 2.63 17.32
CA PHE A 199 0.89 2.82 17.53
C PHE A 199 0.22 3.02 16.18
N ASP A 200 -0.84 2.25 15.91
CA ASP A 200 -1.63 2.34 14.69
C ASP A 200 -3.13 2.34 15.05
N ILE A 201 -3.88 3.21 14.38
CA ILE A 201 -5.34 3.26 14.44
C ILE A 201 -5.88 3.15 13.03
N SER A 202 -6.77 2.20 12.78
CA SER A 202 -7.40 2.01 11.48
C SER A 202 -8.92 2.00 11.62
N ILE A 203 -9.58 2.69 10.71
CA ILE A 203 -11.04 2.67 10.59
C ILE A 203 -11.39 1.82 9.38
N LEU A 204 -12.17 0.75 9.63
CA LEU A 204 -12.60 -0.18 8.59
C LEU A 204 -14.11 -0.10 8.45
N GLU A 205 -14.58 -0.22 7.21
CA GLU A 205 -15.98 -0.47 6.89
C GLU A 205 -16.14 -1.94 6.46
N ILE A 206 -17.17 -2.57 6.97
CA ILE A 206 -17.58 -3.92 6.55
C ILE A 206 -18.85 -3.81 5.76
N GLY A 207 -18.86 -4.35 4.55
CA GLY A 207 -20.04 -4.49 3.72
C GLY A 207 -20.04 -5.84 3.01
N ASP A 208 -21.07 -6.66 3.20
CA ASP A 208 -21.25 -7.97 2.55
C ASP A 208 -20.03 -8.91 2.62
N GLY A 209 -19.32 -8.91 3.76
CA GLY A 209 -18.11 -9.71 3.99
C GLY A 209 -16.82 -9.10 3.42
N VAL A 210 -16.89 -7.91 2.83
CA VAL A 210 -15.75 -7.14 2.35
C VAL A 210 -15.29 -6.19 3.44
N PHE A 211 -13.97 -6.13 3.69
CA PHE A 211 -13.35 -5.19 4.60
C PHE A 211 -12.65 -4.10 3.81
N GLU A 212 -13.10 -2.87 3.94
CA GLU A 212 -12.46 -1.69 3.36
C GLU A 212 -11.80 -0.87 4.46
N VAL A 213 -10.50 -0.57 4.33
CA VAL A 213 -9.81 0.37 5.23
C VAL A 213 -10.11 1.78 4.74
N LYS A 214 -10.90 2.54 5.52
CA LYS A 214 -11.31 3.92 5.18
C LYS A 214 -10.24 4.94 5.52
N SER A 215 -9.54 4.71 6.61
CA SER A 215 -8.45 5.56 7.05
C SER A 215 -7.55 4.80 8.02
N THR A 216 -6.30 5.22 8.12
CA THR A 216 -5.36 4.77 9.14
C THR A 216 -4.47 5.95 9.54
N ASN A 217 -4.04 5.99 10.78
CA ASN A 217 -3.13 7.00 11.32
C ASN A 217 -2.32 6.36 12.46
N GLY A 218 -1.28 7.02 12.94
CA GLY A 218 -0.50 6.43 14.01
C GLY A 218 0.74 7.21 14.39
N ASP A 219 1.57 6.57 15.20
CA ASP A 219 2.90 7.05 15.59
C ASP A 219 3.87 5.86 15.57
N THR A 220 4.73 5.82 14.57
CA THR A 220 5.71 4.74 14.36
C THR A 220 6.86 4.73 15.37
N PHE A 221 6.88 5.70 16.30
CA PHE A 221 7.84 5.84 17.39
C PHE A 221 7.14 5.94 18.75
N LEU A 222 6.02 5.22 18.90
CA LEU A 222 5.26 5.13 20.15
C LEU A 222 4.86 3.69 20.42
N GLY A 223 5.39 3.09 21.46
CA GLY A 223 5.04 1.72 21.85
C GLY A 223 5.57 1.35 23.23
N GLY A 224 5.40 0.09 23.61
CA GLY A 224 5.75 -0.43 24.94
C GLY A 224 7.18 -0.20 25.36
N GLU A 225 8.12 -0.14 24.41
CA GLU A 225 9.54 0.17 24.68
C GLU A 225 9.72 1.59 25.24
N ASP A 226 8.92 2.56 24.82
CA ASP A 226 8.94 3.92 25.35
C ASP A 226 8.46 3.94 26.81
N PHE A 227 7.42 3.13 27.10
CA PHE A 227 6.92 2.94 28.47
C PHE A 227 7.96 2.29 29.36
N ASP A 228 8.65 1.26 28.87
CA ASP A 228 9.75 0.61 29.58
C ASP A 228 10.87 1.59 29.87
N MET A 229 11.27 2.42 28.92
CA MET A 229 12.33 3.41 29.10
C MET A 229 11.97 4.50 30.11
N ARG A 230 10.69 4.92 30.20
CA ARG A 230 10.23 5.80 31.29
C ARG A 230 10.45 5.15 32.65
N LEU A 231 10.15 3.87 32.76
CA LEU A 231 10.32 3.13 34.00
C LEU A 231 11.81 2.87 34.30
N VAL A 232 12.62 2.52 33.31
CA VAL A 232 14.09 2.40 33.46
C VAL A 232 14.70 3.69 33.98
N ASN A 233 14.34 4.82 33.39
CA ASN A 233 14.84 6.12 33.82
C ASN A 233 14.41 6.43 35.27
N TYR A 234 13.17 6.18 35.62
CA TYR A 234 12.67 6.36 36.97
C TYR A 234 13.48 5.52 38.00
N LEU A 235 13.67 4.22 37.72
CA LEU A 235 14.43 3.32 38.60
C LEU A 235 15.90 3.74 38.73
N ALA A 236 16.52 4.13 37.63
CA ALA A 236 17.91 4.60 37.62
C ALA A 236 18.07 5.92 38.39
N ASP A 237 17.14 6.86 38.26
CA ASP A 237 17.15 8.13 38.95
C ASP A 237 16.94 7.95 40.48
N GLU A 238 16.03 7.07 40.90
CA GLU A 238 15.83 6.74 42.32
C GLU A 238 17.08 6.09 42.91
N PHE A 239 17.69 5.13 42.21
CA PHE A 239 18.94 4.52 42.66
C PHE A 239 20.10 5.53 42.74
N GLN A 240 20.19 6.42 41.76
CA GLN A 240 21.22 7.48 41.77
C GLN A 240 21.05 8.44 42.95
N LYS A 241 19.82 8.78 43.33
CA LYS A 241 19.53 9.60 44.51
C LYS A 241 19.99 8.93 45.82
N GLU A 242 19.78 7.62 45.94
CA GLU A 242 20.11 6.87 47.14
C GLU A 242 21.58 6.46 47.22
N GLN A 243 22.15 6.01 46.09
CA GLN A 243 23.49 5.39 46.06
C GLN A 243 24.55 6.21 45.34
N GLY A 244 24.17 7.33 44.67
CA GLY A 244 25.10 8.19 43.94
C GLY A 244 25.62 7.60 42.62
N ILE A 245 25.08 6.45 42.16
CA ILE A 245 25.56 5.71 41.00
C ILE A 245 24.48 5.73 39.93
N ASP A 246 24.82 6.12 38.67
CA ASP A 246 23.94 6.02 37.52
C ASP A 246 24.08 4.66 36.84
N LEU A 247 23.12 3.78 37.07
CA LEU A 247 23.08 2.42 36.52
C LEU A 247 23.04 2.36 34.99
N ARG A 248 22.65 3.45 34.30
CA ARG A 248 22.58 3.51 32.83
C ARG A 248 23.96 3.48 32.17
N ARG A 249 25.03 3.76 32.94
CA ARG A 249 26.42 3.69 32.46
C ARG A 249 27.02 2.29 32.48
N ASP A 250 26.41 1.36 33.19
CA ASP A 250 26.79 -0.06 33.23
C ASP A 250 25.84 -0.86 32.32
N LYS A 251 26.38 -1.45 31.26
CA LYS A 251 25.60 -2.22 30.27
C LYS A 251 24.85 -3.39 30.90
N LEU A 252 25.47 -4.12 31.84
CA LEU A 252 24.81 -5.25 32.50
C LEU A 252 23.69 -4.80 33.45
N ALA A 253 23.93 -3.73 34.21
CA ALA A 253 22.92 -3.12 35.06
C ALA A 253 21.73 -2.60 34.22
N LEU A 254 22.00 -1.92 33.11
CA LEU A 254 20.99 -1.40 32.20
C LEU A 254 20.14 -2.54 31.59
N GLN A 255 20.75 -3.66 31.20
CA GLN A 255 20.01 -4.84 30.71
C GLN A 255 19.05 -5.36 31.78
N ARG A 256 19.54 -5.53 33.00
CA ARG A 256 18.72 -6.00 34.12
C ARG A 256 17.60 -5.02 34.47
N LEU A 257 17.85 -3.71 34.38
CA LEU A 257 16.82 -2.68 34.56
C LEU A 257 15.73 -2.78 33.48
N LYS A 258 16.10 -2.95 32.21
CA LYS A 258 15.15 -3.09 31.10
C LYS A 258 14.25 -4.31 31.29
N GLU A 259 14.83 -5.46 31.62
CA GLU A 259 14.07 -6.70 31.85
C GLU A 259 13.13 -6.56 33.06
N ALA A 260 13.59 -5.94 34.14
CA ALA A 260 12.79 -5.71 35.32
C ALA A 260 11.65 -4.69 35.09
N ALA A 261 11.92 -3.64 34.32
CA ALA A 261 10.94 -2.64 33.92
C ALA A 261 9.82 -3.23 33.07
N GLU A 262 10.17 -3.99 32.03
CA GLU A 262 9.21 -4.69 31.17
C GLU A 262 8.34 -5.67 32.00
N LYS A 263 8.97 -6.45 32.87
CA LYS A 263 8.27 -7.39 33.76
C LYS A 263 7.31 -6.66 34.70
N ALA A 264 7.75 -5.60 35.35
CA ALA A 264 6.92 -4.81 36.26
C ALA A 264 5.74 -4.15 35.52
N LYS A 265 5.96 -3.60 34.32
CA LYS A 265 4.90 -3.06 33.46
C LYS A 265 3.83 -4.11 33.17
N ILE A 266 4.23 -5.32 32.80
CA ILE A 266 3.31 -6.44 32.53
C ILE A 266 2.53 -6.83 33.80
N GLU A 267 3.20 -7.01 34.92
CA GLU A 267 2.56 -7.37 36.20
C GLU A 267 1.54 -6.33 36.65
N LEU A 268 1.83 -5.04 36.48
CA LEU A 268 0.95 -3.93 36.86
C LEU A 268 -0.29 -3.80 35.96
N SER A 269 -0.38 -4.53 34.87
CA SER A 269 -1.65 -4.66 34.11
C SER A 269 -2.68 -5.53 34.85
N SER A 270 -2.26 -6.46 35.69
CA SER A 270 -3.13 -7.34 36.47
C SER A 270 -3.15 -7.05 37.97
N THR A 271 -2.04 -6.52 38.53
CA THR A 271 -1.92 -6.17 39.95
C THR A 271 -1.87 -4.66 40.16
N THR A 272 -2.19 -4.19 41.35
CA THR A 272 -2.13 -2.76 41.72
C THR A 272 -0.75 -2.31 42.18
N GLN A 273 0.12 -3.24 42.54
CA GLN A 273 1.51 -2.98 42.95
C GLN A 273 2.40 -4.18 42.65
N THR A 274 3.68 -3.93 42.47
CA THR A 274 4.72 -4.95 42.33
C THR A 274 6.00 -4.49 43.03
N GLU A 275 6.91 -5.43 43.30
CA GLU A 275 8.24 -5.13 43.84
C GLU A 275 9.31 -5.48 42.80
N ILE A 276 10.15 -4.49 42.50
CA ILE A 276 11.33 -4.67 41.65
C ILE A 276 12.51 -4.91 42.60
N ASN A 277 13.08 -6.11 42.55
CA ASN A 277 14.20 -6.53 43.37
C ASN A 277 15.35 -7.01 42.47
N LEU A 278 16.43 -6.24 42.43
CA LEU A 278 17.63 -6.53 41.65
C LEU A 278 18.84 -6.58 42.58
N PRO A 279 19.09 -7.75 43.21
CA PRO A 279 20.26 -7.94 44.06
C PRO A 279 21.53 -7.88 43.24
N PHE A 280 22.62 -7.34 43.83
CA PHE A 280 23.91 -7.24 43.18
C PHE A 280 23.84 -6.54 41.81
N ILE A 281 23.11 -5.42 41.75
CA ILE A 281 22.91 -4.69 40.47
C ILE A 281 24.22 -4.00 40.04
N THR A 282 25.01 -3.54 40.98
CA THR A 282 26.34 -2.95 40.80
C THR A 282 27.16 -3.08 42.08
N ALA A 283 28.40 -2.60 42.07
CA ALA A 283 29.27 -2.52 43.24
C ALA A 283 30.12 -1.25 43.18
N ASP A 284 30.50 -0.76 44.35
CA ASP A 284 31.51 0.30 44.55
C ASP A 284 32.54 -0.09 45.62
N ALA A 285 33.37 0.86 46.04
CA ALA A 285 34.40 0.63 47.08
C ALA A 285 33.82 0.17 48.44
N SER A 286 32.55 0.44 48.72
CA SER A 286 31.84 0.03 49.94
C SER A 286 31.20 -1.37 49.83
N GLY A 287 31.28 -2.00 48.67
CA GLY A 287 30.74 -3.34 48.40
C GLY A 287 29.58 -3.38 47.42
N PRO A 288 28.87 -4.53 47.33
CA PRO A 288 27.77 -4.72 46.42
C PRO A 288 26.58 -3.83 46.78
N LYS A 289 25.87 -3.38 45.75
CA LYS A 289 24.65 -2.59 45.82
C LYS A 289 23.46 -3.33 45.27
N HIS A 290 22.29 -3.07 45.86
CA HIS A 290 21.03 -3.72 45.51
C HIS A 290 19.99 -2.64 45.24
N LEU A 291 19.09 -2.91 44.28
CA LEU A 291 17.93 -2.08 44.01
C LEU A 291 16.69 -2.82 44.44
N THR A 292 15.92 -2.22 45.36
CA THR A 292 14.61 -2.73 45.76
C THR A 292 13.63 -1.57 45.80
N ILE A 293 12.66 -1.58 44.90
CA ILE A 293 11.63 -0.53 44.77
C ILE A 293 10.25 -1.16 44.67
N LYS A 294 9.32 -0.68 45.51
CA LYS A 294 7.90 -0.96 45.37
C LYS A 294 7.29 0.01 44.36
N LEU A 295 6.66 -0.51 43.35
CA LEU A 295 6.02 0.27 42.30
C LEU A 295 4.52 0.02 42.28
N THR A 296 3.72 1.08 42.28
CA THR A 296 2.27 1.00 42.13
C THR A 296 1.85 1.24 40.69
N ARG A 297 0.69 0.68 40.30
CA ARG A 297 0.07 0.98 39.02
C ARG A 297 -0.14 2.49 38.83
N ALA A 298 -0.64 3.18 39.85
CA ALA A 298 -0.85 4.62 39.80
C ALA A 298 0.44 5.40 39.50
N LYS A 299 1.59 4.96 40.06
CA LYS A 299 2.89 5.58 39.78
C LYS A 299 3.33 5.33 38.34
N LEU A 300 3.17 4.10 37.84
CA LEU A 300 3.46 3.79 36.44
C LEU A 300 2.58 4.63 35.50
N GLU A 301 1.27 4.69 35.73
CA GLU A 301 0.34 5.49 34.93
C GLU A 301 0.72 6.97 34.92
N ALA A 302 1.15 7.54 36.05
CA ALA A 302 1.62 8.92 36.12
C ALA A 302 2.92 9.15 35.31
N LEU A 303 3.83 8.17 35.27
CA LEU A 303 5.08 8.26 34.50
C LEU A 303 4.86 8.23 32.97
N VAL A 304 3.77 7.61 32.50
CA VAL A 304 3.53 7.33 31.09
C VAL A 304 2.27 7.99 30.53
N ASP A 305 1.58 8.83 31.31
CA ASP A 305 0.32 9.44 30.87
C ASP A 305 0.45 10.23 29.57
N ASP A 306 1.53 10.98 29.39
CA ASP A 306 1.79 11.73 28.17
C ASP A 306 1.96 10.80 26.95
N LEU A 307 2.55 9.62 27.12
CA LEU A 307 2.66 8.61 26.05
C LEU A 307 1.30 8.07 25.66
N ILE A 308 0.42 7.81 26.65
CA ILE A 308 -0.96 7.35 26.37
C ILE A 308 -1.74 8.45 25.64
N GLN A 309 -1.64 9.70 26.09
CA GLN A 309 -2.32 10.84 25.45
C GLN A 309 -1.87 11.08 24.02
N ARG A 310 -0.65 10.74 23.64
CA ARG A 310 -0.17 10.82 22.26
C ARG A 310 -0.97 9.94 21.29
N THR A 311 -1.66 8.91 21.76
CA THR A 311 -2.52 8.06 20.91
C THR A 311 -3.83 8.74 20.52
N VAL A 312 -4.30 9.72 21.28
CA VAL A 312 -5.63 10.34 21.10
C VAL A 312 -5.70 11.16 19.82
N GLU A 313 -4.66 11.93 19.50
CA GLU A 313 -4.68 12.79 18.32
C GLU A 313 -4.69 12.01 17.00
N PRO A 314 -3.87 10.93 16.82
CA PRO A 314 -4.03 10.02 15.69
C PRO A 314 -5.44 9.43 15.57
N CYS A 315 -6.07 9.03 16.68
CA CYS A 315 -7.45 8.53 16.65
C CYS A 315 -8.43 9.58 16.12
N ARG A 316 -8.29 10.84 16.58
CA ARG A 316 -9.13 11.96 16.10
C ARG A 316 -8.94 12.21 14.61
N LYS A 317 -7.71 12.17 14.13
CA LYS A 317 -7.38 12.32 12.71
C LYS A 317 -7.98 11.17 11.89
N ALA A 318 -7.80 9.92 12.30
CA ALA A 318 -8.33 8.77 11.58
C ALA A 318 -9.87 8.83 11.44
N ILE A 319 -10.60 9.19 12.50
CA ILE A 319 -12.05 9.39 12.44
C ILE A 319 -12.43 10.50 11.47
N LYS A 320 -11.72 11.65 11.55
CA LYS A 320 -11.96 12.78 10.64
C LYS A 320 -11.70 12.40 9.18
N ASP A 321 -10.61 11.69 8.93
CA ASP A 321 -10.19 11.27 7.58
C ASP A 321 -11.14 10.22 7.00
N ALA A 322 -11.72 9.35 7.84
CA ALA A 322 -12.80 8.46 7.44
C ALA A 322 -14.13 9.17 7.17
N GLY A 323 -14.25 10.47 7.49
CA GLY A 323 -15.46 11.26 7.28
C GLY A 323 -16.62 10.91 8.22
N ILE A 324 -16.33 10.33 9.38
CA ILE A 324 -17.33 9.86 10.35
C ILE A 324 -17.15 10.51 11.72
N SER A 325 -18.10 10.28 12.61
CA SER A 325 -17.99 10.61 14.03
C SER A 325 -17.65 9.38 14.88
N ALA A 326 -17.12 9.57 16.08
CA ALA A 326 -16.84 8.47 17.00
C ALA A 326 -18.09 7.64 17.35
N GLY A 327 -19.28 8.26 17.33
CA GLY A 327 -20.55 7.59 17.58
C GLY A 327 -20.96 6.58 16.49
N GLU A 328 -20.47 6.75 15.27
CA GLU A 328 -20.76 5.87 14.12
C GLU A 328 -19.87 4.61 14.13
N ILE A 329 -18.82 4.57 14.94
CA ILE A 329 -18.04 3.34 15.16
C ILE A 329 -18.94 2.30 15.84
N ASN A 330 -19.10 1.15 15.22
CA ASN A 330 -19.91 0.06 15.78
C ASN A 330 -19.11 -0.76 16.79
N GLU A 331 -17.87 -1.07 16.49
CA GLU A 331 -17.00 -1.94 17.27
C GLU A 331 -15.59 -1.34 17.41
N VAL A 332 -14.97 -1.57 18.56
CA VAL A 332 -13.58 -1.19 18.83
C VAL A 332 -12.78 -2.43 19.16
N VAL A 333 -11.74 -2.71 18.38
CA VAL A 333 -10.88 -3.89 18.50
C VAL A 333 -9.53 -3.47 19.04
N LEU A 334 -9.04 -4.16 20.07
CA LEU A 334 -7.73 -3.93 20.66
C LEU A 334 -6.69 -4.91 20.11
N VAL A 335 -5.57 -4.38 19.67
CA VAL A 335 -4.40 -5.10 19.15
C VAL A 335 -3.15 -4.61 19.84
N GLY A 336 -2.16 -5.49 19.99
CA GLY A 336 -0.90 -5.19 20.65
C GLY A 336 -0.92 -5.32 22.16
N GLY A 337 0.19 -5.79 22.73
CA GLY A 337 0.30 -6.11 24.16
C GLY A 337 0.07 -4.94 25.10
N MET A 338 0.37 -3.71 24.66
CA MET A 338 0.16 -2.49 25.46
C MET A 338 -1.31 -2.17 25.69
N THR A 339 -2.23 -2.68 24.87
CA THR A 339 -3.68 -2.52 25.10
C THR A 339 -4.20 -3.30 26.30
N ARG A 340 -3.38 -4.15 26.92
CA ARG A 340 -3.69 -4.81 28.20
C ARG A 340 -3.65 -3.83 29.38
N MET A 341 -2.94 -2.72 29.25
CA MET A 341 -2.82 -1.71 30.31
C MET A 341 -4.18 -1.09 30.61
N PRO A 342 -4.65 -1.12 31.87
CA PRO A 342 -5.98 -0.62 32.22
C PRO A 342 -6.21 0.85 31.83
N LYS A 343 -5.20 1.71 31.98
CA LYS A 343 -5.29 3.12 31.61
C LYS A 343 -5.46 3.32 30.10
N VAL A 344 -4.81 2.51 29.28
CA VAL A 344 -5.00 2.52 27.82
C VAL A 344 -6.44 2.16 27.48
N GLN A 345 -6.99 1.09 28.06
CA GLN A 345 -8.38 0.68 27.83
C GLN A 345 -9.39 1.76 28.27
N GLU A 346 -9.11 2.44 29.39
CA GLU A 346 -9.92 3.56 29.87
C GLU A 346 -9.95 4.71 28.85
N VAL A 347 -8.79 5.13 28.35
CA VAL A 347 -8.67 6.20 27.37
C VAL A 347 -9.37 5.83 26.06
N VAL A 348 -9.22 4.59 25.57
CA VAL A 348 -9.92 4.09 24.38
C VAL A 348 -11.44 4.13 24.59
N LYS A 349 -11.92 3.63 25.73
CA LYS A 349 -13.35 3.67 26.08
C LYS A 349 -13.90 5.10 26.13
N GLN A 350 -13.16 6.01 26.76
CA GLN A 350 -13.57 7.42 26.86
C GLN A 350 -13.62 8.09 25.48
N PHE A 351 -12.64 7.82 24.63
CA PHE A 351 -12.55 8.43 23.30
C PHE A 351 -13.66 7.94 22.36
N PHE A 352 -13.88 6.62 22.27
CA PHE A 352 -14.88 6.03 21.37
C PHE A 352 -16.28 5.94 21.99
N GLY A 353 -16.44 6.18 23.30
CA GLY A 353 -17.71 6.06 24.00
C GLY A 353 -18.24 4.63 24.11
N LYS A 354 -17.40 3.62 23.88
CA LYS A 354 -17.77 2.19 23.85
C LYS A 354 -16.73 1.33 24.53
N GLU A 355 -17.19 0.21 25.11
CA GLU A 355 -16.29 -0.84 25.59
C GLU A 355 -15.60 -1.51 24.40
N PRO A 356 -14.26 -1.59 24.40
CA PRO A 356 -13.55 -2.34 23.39
C PRO A 356 -13.74 -3.85 23.57
N HIS A 357 -13.63 -4.60 22.46
CA HIS A 357 -13.63 -6.06 22.50
C HIS A 357 -12.45 -6.61 23.32
N LYS A 358 -12.71 -7.63 24.16
CA LYS A 358 -11.75 -8.27 25.06
C LYS A 358 -11.66 -9.79 24.90
N GLY A 359 -12.31 -10.36 23.89
CA GLY A 359 -12.45 -11.82 23.74
C GLY A 359 -11.25 -12.53 23.17
N VAL A 360 -10.29 -11.81 22.55
CA VAL A 360 -9.10 -12.39 21.91
C VAL A 360 -7.84 -11.78 22.52
N ASN A 361 -6.77 -12.58 22.59
CA ASN A 361 -5.47 -12.11 23.06
C ASN A 361 -4.90 -11.07 22.10
N PRO A 362 -4.67 -9.82 22.51
CA PRO A 362 -4.22 -8.74 21.64
C PRO A 362 -2.82 -8.94 21.06
N ASP A 363 -1.98 -9.79 21.65
CA ASP A 363 -0.66 -10.15 21.11
C ASP A 363 -0.73 -11.19 19.99
N GLU A 364 -1.87 -11.86 19.84
CA GLU A 364 -2.03 -13.04 18.97
C GLU A 364 -3.10 -12.82 17.89
N VAL A 365 -3.94 -11.82 18.08
CA VAL A 365 -5.15 -11.60 17.26
C VAL A 365 -4.83 -11.48 15.76
N VAL A 366 -3.74 -10.83 15.40
CA VAL A 366 -3.32 -10.64 14.01
C VAL A 366 -2.87 -11.98 13.39
N ALA A 367 -2.08 -12.77 14.10
CA ALA A 367 -1.66 -14.10 13.65
C ALA A 367 -2.85 -15.07 13.52
N ILE A 368 -3.80 -14.99 14.45
CA ILE A 368 -5.06 -15.76 14.39
C ILE A 368 -5.83 -15.41 13.11
N GLY A 369 -6.00 -14.13 12.79
CA GLY A 369 -6.66 -13.68 11.56
C GLY A 369 -5.92 -14.13 10.30
N ALA A 370 -4.59 -14.08 10.30
CA ALA A 370 -3.78 -14.60 9.20
C ALA A 370 -3.97 -16.13 9.02
N ALA A 371 -4.07 -16.88 10.11
CA ALA A 371 -4.34 -18.32 10.05
C ALA A 371 -5.76 -18.62 9.52
N ILE A 372 -6.77 -17.84 9.92
CA ILE A 372 -8.12 -17.95 9.36
C ILE A 372 -8.09 -17.72 7.84
N GLN A 373 -7.39 -16.68 7.38
CA GLN A 373 -7.22 -16.41 5.96
C GLN A 373 -6.48 -17.55 5.24
N ALA A 374 -5.48 -18.15 5.87
CA ALA A 374 -4.80 -19.33 5.35
C ALA A 374 -5.78 -20.50 5.17
N GLY A 375 -6.66 -20.73 6.15
CA GLY A 375 -7.72 -21.74 6.08
C GLY A 375 -8.74 -21.48 4.97
N VAL A 376 -9.07 -20.21 4.70
CA VAL A 376 -9.92 -19.82 3.56
C VAL A 376 -9.26 -20.21 2.24
N LEU A 377 -7.97 -19.88 2.07
CA LEU A 377 -7.22 -20.21 0.85
C LEU A 377 -7.04 -21.71 0.64
N GLN A 378 -7.00 -22.50 1.71
CA GLN A 378 -6.97 -23.96 1.64
C GLN A 378 -8.35 -24.60 1.41
N GLY A 379 -9.44 -23.85 1.58
CA GLY A 379 -10.82 -24.34 1.52
C GLY A 379 -11.31 -24.99 2.82
N ASP A 380 -10.54 -24.90 3.91
CA ASP A 380 -10.92 -25.39 5.23
C ASP A 380 -12.02 -24.50 5.89
N VAL A 381 -12.04 -23.23 5.53
CA VAL A 381 -13.02 -22.21 5.94
C VAL A 381 -13.73 -21.67 4.71
N LYS A 382 -15.06 -21.81 4.64
CA LYS A 382 -15.82 -21.52 3.41
C LYS A 382 -16.65 -20.22 3.47
N ASP A 383 -16.81 -19.64 4.63
CA ASP A 383 -17.79 -18.57 4.86
C ASP A 383 -17.18 -17.17 5.01
N VAL A 384 -15.90 -17.00 4.66
CA VAL A 384 -15.18 -15.73 4.77
C VAL A 384 -14.69 -15.31 3.38
N LEU A 385 -15.09 -14.12 2.94
CA LEU A 385 -14.59 -13.49 1.73
C LEU A 385 -13.83 -12.23 2.14
N LEU A 386 -12.49 -12.28 2.07
CA LEU A 386 -11.66 -11.13 2.29
C LEU A 386 -11.26 -10.53 0.96
N LEU A 387 -11.74 -9.34 0.68
CA LEU A 387 -11.34 -8.53 -0.47
C LEU A 387 -10.66 -7.27 0.05
N ASP A 388 -9.56 -6.90 -0.57
CA ASP A 388 -8.86 -5.65 -0.33
C ASP A 388 -9.15 -4.68 -1.47
N VAL A 389 -8.86 -3.39 -1.32
CA VAL A 389 -9.12 -2.37 -2.32
C VAL A 389 -7.89 -1.51 -2.59
N THR A 390 -7.84 -0.92 -3.79
CA THR A 390 -6.78 0.03 -4.14
C THR A 390 -6.97 1.35 -3.38
N PRO A 391 -5.93 1.90 -2.72
CA PRO A 391 -6.05 3.13 -1.94
C PRO A 391 -6.19 4.39 -2.79
N LEU A 392 -5.67 4.37 -4.01
CA LEU A 392 -5.70 5.46 -4.99
C LEU A 392 -5.89 4.90 -6.41
N SER A 393 -6.38 5.76 -7.31
CA SER A 393 -6.49 5.45 -8.73
C SER A 393 -5.12 5.24 -9.37
N LEU A 394 -5.06 4.31 -10.33
CA LEU A 394 -3.88 3.97 -11.11
C LEU A 394 -4.15 4.22 -12.60
N GLY A 395 -3.18 4.76 -13.30
CA GLY A 395 -3.32 5.07 -14.72
C GLY A 395 -2.01 5.48 -15.36
N ILE A 396 -2.11 5.99 -16.58
CA ILE A 396 -0.96 6.43 -17.38
C ILE A 396 -1.11 7.88 -17.82
N GLU A 397 0.02 8.48 -18.18
CA GLU A 397 0.04 9.76 -18.90
C GLU A 397 -0.34 9.53 -20.36
N THR A 398 -1.28 10.33 -20.86
CA THR A 398 -1.69 10.36 -22.25
C THR A 398 -1.42 11.74 -22.87
N LEU A 399 -1.73 11.87 -24.17
CA LEU A 399 -1.42 13.08 -24.95
C LEU A 399 -1.86 14.37 -24.23
N GLY A 400 -0.93 15.31 -24.12
CA GLY A 400 -1.15 16.59 -23.43
C GLY A 400 -0.92 16.53 -21.91
N GLY A 401 -0.34 15.43 -21.39
CA GLY A 401 -0.05 15.27 -19.96
C GLY A 401 -1.29 14.94 -19.11
N VAL A 402 -2.35 14.45 -19.74
CA VAL A 402 -3.59 14.03 -19.05
C VAL A 402 -3.36 12.71 -18.33
N PHE A 403 -3.84 12.60 -17.10
CA PHE A 403 -3.89 11.34 -16.35
C PHE A 403 -5.12 10.54 -16.74
N THR A 404 -4.90 9.46 -17.49
CA THR A 404 -5.97 8.53 -17.86
C THR A 404 -6.02 7.39 -16.87
N ARG A 405 -7.07 7.36 -16.07
CA ARG A 405 -7.31 6.31 -15.06
C ARG A 405 -7.69 5.01 -15.75
N ILE A 406 -7.07 3.91 -15.33
CA ILE A 406 -7.39 2.54 -15.79
C ILE A 406 -8.01 1.76 -14.64
N ILE A 407 -7.51 1.96 -13.41
CA ILE A 407 -8.10 1.40 -12.19
C ILE A 407 -8.48 2.55 -11.28
N ASP A 408 -9.74 2.61 -10.89
CA ASP A 408 -10.25 3.63 -9.98
C ASP A 408 -9.89 3.30 -8.53
N ARG A 409 -9.80 4.33 -7.70
CA ARG A 409 -9.71 4.21 -6.24
C ARG A 409 -10.83 3.29 -5.73
N ASN A 410 -10.55 2.56 -4.66
CA ASN A 410 -11.47 1.62 -4.02
C ASN A 410 -11.90 0.46 -4.94
N THR A 411 -11.14 0.15 -5.98
CA THR A 411 -11.37 -1.06 -6.77
C THR A 411 -10.89 -2.28 -5.98
N THR A 412 -11.76 -3.26 -5.83
CA THR A 412 -11.45 -4.54 -5.17
C THR A 412 -10.31 -5.27 -5.88
N ILE A 413 -9.37 -5.82 -5.11
CA ILE A 413 -8.25 -6.61 -5.61
C ILE A 413 -8.35 -8.08 -5.16
N PRO A 414 -7.85 -9.05 -5.95
CA PRO A 414 -7.11 -8.87 -7.20
C PRO A 414 -7.98 -8.36 -8.34
N THR A 415 -7.40 -7.56 -9.25
CA THR A 415 -8.11 -7.03 -10.42
C THR A 415 -7.18 -6.90 -11.61
N LYS A 416 -7.76 -7.02 -12.81
CA LYS A 416 -7.05 -6.77 -14.05
C LYS A 416 -7.94 -5.94 -14.97
N LYS A 417 -7.44 -4.77 -15.40
CA LYS A 417 -8.11 -3.91 -16.37
C LYS A 417 -7.13 -3.52 -17.46
N SER A 418 -7.62 -3.40 -18.68
CA SER A 418 -6.83 -2.94 -19.81
C SER A 418 -7.60 -1.92 -20.64
N GLN A 419 -6.85 -1.08 -21.35
CA GLN A 419 -7.38 -0.11 -22.29
C GLN A 419 -6.45 -0.01 -23.49
N VAL A 420 -7.02 0.22 -24.68
CA VAL A 420 -6.27 0.37 -25.92
C VAL A 420 -5.99 1.84 -26.17
N PHE A 421 -4.75 2.14 -26.47
CA PHE A 421 -4.23 3.44 -26.82
C PHE A 421 -3.60 3.40 -28.22
N SER A 422 -3.21 4.55 -28.74
CA SER A 422 -2.56 4.66 -30.02
C SER A 422 -1.38 5.64 -29.99
N THR A 423 -0.66 5.73 -31.12
CA THR A 423 0.45 6.68 -31.28
C THR A 423 -0.04 8.11 -31.47
N ALA A 424 0.72 9.07 -30.97
CA ALA A 424 0.46 10.51 -31.08
C ALA A 424 1.02 11.14 -32.38
N GLU A 425 2.02 10.50 -32.99
CA GLU A 425 2.75 10.99 -34.16
C GLU A 425 2.78 9.95 -35.30
N ASP A 426 2.93 10.44 -36.54
CA ASP A 426 3.12 9.57 -37.70
C ASP A 426 4.45 8.85 -37.65
N SER A 427 4.48 7.59 -38.04
CA SER A 427 5.69 6.76 -38.09
C SER A 427 6.41 6.59 -36.74
N GLN A 428 5.70 6.77 -35.63
CA GLN A 428 6.21 6.57 -34.29
C GLN A 428 6.51 5.07 -34.06
N ASN A 429 7.76 4.73 -33.78
CA ASN A 429 8.27 3.37 -33.65
C ASN A 429 8.41 2.89 -32.21
N ALA A 430 8.14 3.77 -31.23
CA ALA A 430 8.17 3.48 -29.81
C ALA A 430 7.16 4.34 -29.05
N VAL A 431 6.66 3.84 -27.93
CA VAL A 431 5.84 4.60 -26.97
C VAL A 431 6.41 4.44 -25.58
N THR A 432 6.52 5.55 -24.85
CA THR A 432 6.88 5.56 -23.44
C THR A 432 5.63 5.49 -22.60
N ILE A 433 5.50 4.45 -21.81
CA ILE A 433 4.39 4.29 -20.84
C ILE A 433 4.87 4.82 -19.50
N ARG A 434 4.28 5.94 -19.04
CA ARG A 434 4.52 6.52 -17.73
C ARG A 434 3.33 6.21 -16.82
N VAL A 435 3.60 5.55 -15.71
CA VAL A 435 2.60 5.05 -14.76
C VAL A 435 2.50 5.97 -13.57
N PHE A 436 1.28 6.35 -13.23
CA PHE A 436 0.99 7.28 -12.13
C PHE A 436 -0.06 6.72 -11.17
N GLN A 437 -0.03 7.26 -9.95
CA GLN A 437 -0.99 6.98 -8.89
C GLN A 437 -1.48 8.30 -8.29
N GLY A 438 -2.79 8.46 -8.12
CA GLY A 438 -3.40 9.64 -7.53
C GLY A 438 -4.78 9.96 -8.08
N GLU A 439 -5.31 11.12 -7.69
CA GLU A 439 -6.69 11.53 -8.01
C GLU A 439 -6.78 12.81 -8.85
N ARG A 440 -5.63 13.45 -9.20
CA ARG A 440 -5.59 14.66 -10.02
C ARG A 440 -5.78 14.31 -11.50
N GLU A 441 -6.35 15.22 -12.29
CA GLU A 441 -6.63 14.99 -13.72
C GLU A 441 -5.39 15.13 -14.61
N MET A 442 -4.35 15.84 -14.15
CA MET A 442 -3.09 15.98 -14.88
C MET A 442 -2.04 15.03 -14.29
N ALA A 443 -1.28 14.34 -15.16
CA ALA A 443 -0.27 13.36 -14.73
C ALA A 443 0.82 13.99 -13.83
N ALA A 444 1.28 15.21 -14.17
CA ALA A 444 2.31 15.92 -13.41
C ALA A 444 1.93 16.21 -11.95
N ASP A 445 0.64 16.25 -11.64
CA ASP A 445 0.11 16.53 -10.31
C ASP A 445 -0.12 15.24 -9.48
N ASN A 446 0.21 14.09 -10.05
CA ASN A 446 0.12 12.76 -9.43
C ASN A 446 1.51 12.16 -9.17
N LYS A 447 1.56 11.08 -8.41
CA LYS A 447 2.79 10.36 -8.10
C LYS A 447 3.19 9.44 -9.26
N MET A 448 4.34 9.69 -9.88
CA MET A 448 4.90 8.75 -10.85
C MET A 448 5.44 7.52 -10.14
N LEU A 449 4.98 6.35 -10.57
CA LEU A 449 5.39 5.04 -10.04
C LEU A 449 6.54 4.42 -10.85
N GLY A 450 6.58 4.71 -12.15
CA GLY A 450 7.62 4.21 -13.03
C GLY A 450 7.34 4.50 -14.50
N GLN A 451 8.28 4.15 -15.37
CA GLN A 451 8.12 4.25 -16.81
C GLN A 451 8.87 3.13 -17.53
N PHE A 452 8.40 2.77 -18.72
CA PHE A 452 9.07 1.83 -19.62
C PHE A 452 8.70 2.12 -21.07
N ASP A 453 9.52 1.63 -22.00
CA ASP A 453 9.34 1.87 -23.45
C ASP A 453 8.90 0.58 -24.14
N LEU A 454 7.81 0.66 -24.90
CA LEU A 454 7.45 -0.35 -25.89
C LEU A 454 8.06 0.08 -27.24
N VAL A 455 9.05 -0.69 -27.71
CA VAL A 455 9.79 -0.39 -28.94
C VAL A 455 9.46 -1.36 -30.08
N GLY A 456 9.72 -0.90 -31.30
CA GLY A 456 9.58 -1.74 -32.50
C GLY A 456 8.13 -1.84 -32.99
N ILE A 457 7.36 -0.79 -32.78
CA ILE A 457 6.05 -0.58 -33.40
C ILE A 457 6.30 -0.31 -34.90
N PRO A 458 5.59 -0.99 -35.83
CA PRO A 458 5.72 -0.72 -37.25
C PRO A 458 5.35 0.72 -37.59
N PRO A 459 6.06 1.40 -38.51
CA PRO A 459 5.68 2.73 -38.96
C PRO A 459 4.26 2.73 -39.54
N ALA A 460 3.41 3.59 -38.98
CA ALA A 460 2.02 3.77 -39.41
C ALA A 460 1.59 5.21 -39.12
N PRO A 461 0.52 5.70 -39.77
CA PRO A 461 -0.07 6.98 -39.39
C PRO A 461 -0.48 6.97 -37.91
N ARG A 462 -0.40 8.16 -37.27
CA ARG A 462 -0.87 8.32 -35.87
C ARG A 462 -2.31 7.86 -35.74
N GLY A 463 -2.64 7.27 -34.58
CA GLY A 463 -3.97 6.75 -34.29
C GLY A 463 -4.24 5.35 -34.88
N VAL A 464 -3.37 4.79 -35.75
CA VAL A 464 -3.55 3.46 -36.36
C VAL A 464 -3.01 2.33 -35.48
N PRO A 465 -1.80 2.40 -34.90
CA PRO A 465 -1.31 1.36 -34.02
C PRO A 465 -2.21 1.17 -32.80
N GLN A 466 -2.45 -0.08 -32.41
CA GLN A 466 -3.25 -0.43 -31.23
C GLN A 466 -2.36 -1.00 -30.13
N ILE A 467 -2.19 -0.21 -29.07
CA ILE A 467 -1.35 -0.56 -27.93
C ILE A 467 -2.24 -0.81 -26.73
N GLU A 468 -2.36 -2.06 -26.33
CA GLU A 468 -3.09 -2.43 -25.13
C GLU A 468 -2.21 -2.26 -23.90
N VAL A 469 -2.63 -1.38 -22.99
CA VAL A 469 -2.00 -1.21 -21.68
C VAL A 469 -2.86 -1.90 -20.64
N ALA A 470 -2.30 -2.86 -19.93
CA ALA A 470 -2.99 -3.64 -18.91
C ALA A 470 -2.34 -3.40 -17.53
N PHE A 471 -3.19 -3.20 -16.54
CA PHE A 471 -2.86 -3.16 -15.12
C PHE A 471 -3.36 -4.45 -14.49
N ASP A 472 -2.46 -5.19 -13.86
CA ASP A 472 -2.73 -6.44 -13.18
C ASP A 472 -2.28 -6.30 -11.73
N ILE A 473 -3.25 -6.22 -10.81
CA ILE A 473 -3.01 -6.11 -9.36
C ILE A 473 -3.32 -7.45 -8.73
N ASP A 474 -2.32 -8.05 -8.11
CA ASP A 474 -2.50 -9.33 -7.43
C ASP A 474 -3.24 -9.17 -6.08
N ALA A 475 -3.57 -10.30 -5.45
CA ALA A 475 -4.23 -10.32 -4.14
C ALA A 475 -3.40 -9.70 -3.00
N ASN A 476 -2.14 -9.39 -3.24
CA ASN A 476 -1.24 -8.76 -2.29
C ASN A 476 -1.12 -7.25 -2.50
N GLY A 477 -1.83 -6.69 -3.48
CA GLY A 477 -1.76 -5.28 -3.85
C GLY A 477 -0.54 -4.94 -4.72
N ILE A 478 0.15 -5.94 -5.30
CA ILE A 478 1.31 -5.71 -6.15
C ILE A 478 0.85 -5.46 -7.58
N VAL A 479 1.31 -4.35 -8.15
CA VAL A 479 0.89 -3.87 -9.47
C VAL A 479 1.90 -4.26 -10.53
N ASN A 480 1.45 -4.96 -11.58
CA ASN A 480 2.18 -5.17 -12.82
C ASN A 480 1.51 -4.38 -13.94
N VAL A 481 2.28 -3.64 -14.71
CA VAL A 481 1.78 -2.90 -15.86
C VAL A 481 2.47 -3.43 -17.11
N SER A 482 1.68 -3.83 -18.11
CA SER A 482 2.19 -4.26 -19.41
C SER A 482 1.63 -3.40 -20.53
N ALA A 483 2.40 -3.28 -21.61
CA ALA A 483 1.98 -2.66 -22.85
C ALA A 483 2.28 -3.60 -24.00
N LYS A 484 1.27 -3.86 -24.86
CA LYS A 484 1.36 -4.80 -25.98
C LYS A 484 0.88 -4.16 -27.26
N ASP A 485 1.70 -4.19 -28.30
CA ASP A 485 1.28 -3.88 -29.65
C ASP A 485 0.46 -5.05 -30.23
N LYS A 486 -0.82 -4.81 -30.51
CA LYS A 486 -1.73 -5.84 -31.01
C LYS A 486 -1.36 -6.37 -32.40
N ALA A 487 -0.71 -5.57 -33.22
CA ALA A 487 -0.33 -5.95 -34.57
C ALA A 487 0.87 -6.90 -34.60
N THR A 488 1.90 -6.63 -33.81
CA THR A 488 3.14 -7.42 -33.80
C THR A 488 3.20 -8.44 -32.69
N GLY A 489 2.33 -8.30 -31.66
CA GLY A 489 2.38 -9.09 -30.44
C GLY A 489 3.54 -8.75 -29.51
N LYS A 490 4.37 -7.76 -29.83
CA LYS A 490 5.45 -7.29 -28.95
C LYS A 490 4.87 -6.73 -27.67
N GLU A 491 5.46 -7.14 -26.56
CA GLU A 491 5.02 -6.76 -25.22
C GLU A 491 6.20 -6.35 -24.36
N GLN A 492 6.01 -5.34 -23.54
CA GLN A 492 6.92 -4.92 -22.47
C GLN A 492 6.11 -4.75 -21.20
N GLN A 493 6.73 -4.99 -20.07
CA GLN A 493 6.08 -4.85 -18.78
C GLN A 493 7.03 -4.27 -17.74
N ILE A 494 6.45 -3.60 -16.76
CA ILE A 494 7.13 -3.17 -15.56
C ILE A 494 6.38 -3.73 -14.36
N ARG A 495 7.12 -4.32 -13.44
CA ARG A 495 6.63 -4.54 -12.09
C ARG A 495 6.94 -3.28 -11.31
N ILE A 496 5.91 -2.64 -10.79
CA ILE A 496 6.07 -1.39 -10.07
C ILE A 496 6.76 -1.67 -8.75
N GLN A 497 8.01 -1.28 -8.68
CA GLN A 497 8.73 -1.12 -7.44
C GLN A 497 8.58 0.34 -7.06
N ALA A 498 7.63 0.65 -6.20
CA ALA A 498 7.44 2.03 -5.76
C ALA A 498 8.73 2.54 -5.10
N SER A 499 9.42 3.42 -5.79
CA SER A 499 10.55 4.15 -5.22
C SER A 499 10.03 5.17 -4.20
N GLY A 500 10.10 4.82 -2.91
CA GLY A 500 9.61 5.67 -1.84
C GLY A 500 8.07 5.74 -1.87
N GLY A 501 7.44 4.80 -1.20
CA GLY A 501 5.98 4.72 -1.16
C GLY A 501 5.35 5.94 -0.54
N LEU A 502 4.11 6.18 -0.91
CA LEU A 502 3.28 7.18 -0.28
C LEU A 502 2.99 6.73 1.16
N SER A 503 3.23 7.60 2.11
CA SER A 503 2.65 7.42 3.44
C SER A 503 1.14 7.66 3.35
N GLU A 504 0.40 7.18 4.31
CA GLU A 504 -1.02 7.45 4.40
C GLU A 504 -1.34 8.93 4.45
N ALA A 505 -0.56 9.70 5.19
CA ALA A 505 -0.67 11.16 5.19
C ALA A 505 -0.47 11.77 3.79
N ASP A 506 0.37 11.14 2.96
CA ASP A 506 0.54 11.55 1.56
C ASP A 506 -0.69 11.17 0.73
N ILE A 507 -1.27 9.99 0.94
CA ILE A 507 -2.49 9.52 0.28
C ILE A 507 -3.65 10.47 0.60
N ASP A 508 -3.88 10.76 1.87
CA ASP A 508 -4.92 11.68 2.32
C ASP A 508 -4.72 13.10 1.78
N LYS A 509 -3.47 13.56 1.78
CA LYS A 509 -3.13 14.84 1.19
C LYS A 509 -3.45 14.88 -0.29
N MET A 510 -3.08 13.83 -1.05
CA MET A 510 -3.36 13.74 -2.48
C MET A 510 -4.86 13.73 -2.78
N VAL A 511 -5.66 13.05 -1.96
CA VAL A 511 -7.12 13.04 -2.10
C VAL A 511 -7.70 14.43 -1.83
N LYS A 512 -7.31 15.08 -0.72
CA LYS A 512 -7.78 16.44 -0.38
C LYS A 512 -7.32 17.48 -1.39
N ASP A 513 -6.07 17.38 -1.87
CA ASP A 513 -5.56 18.27 -2.93
C ASP A 513 -6.35 18.06 -4.23
N ALA A 514 -6.73 16.84 -4.58
CA ALA A 514 -7.57 16.56 -5.74
C ALA A 514 -8.98 17.16 -5.58
N GLU A 515 -9.60 17.00 -4.43
CA GLU A 515 -10.91 17.60 -4.14
C GLU A 515 -10.87 19.14 -4.18
N ALA A 516 -9.82 19.75 -3.61
CA ALA A 516 -9.66 21.21 -3.57
C ALA A 516 -9.45 21.82 -4.97
N HIS A 517 -8.84 21.08 -5.90
CA HIS A 517 -8.52 21.55 -7.25
C HIS A 517 -9.43 20.93 -8.33
N ALA A 518 -10.47 20.19 -7.97
CA ALA A 518 -11.31 19.43 -8.91
C ALA A 518 -11.87 20.27 -10.06
N GLU A 519 -12.36 21.48 -9.78
CA GLU A 519 -12.91 22.37 -10.80
C GLU A 519 -11.83 22.99 -11.69
N GLU A 520 -10.67 23.32 -11.14
CA GLU A 520 -9.53 23.83 -11.90
C GLU A 520 -8.94 22.75 -12.80
N ASP A 521 -8.74 21.57 -12.27
CA ASP A 521 -8.24 20.41 -13.01
C ASP A 521 -9.17 20.01 -14.14
N LYS A 522 -10.48 20.00 -13.91
CA LYS A 522 -11.48 19.74 -14.94
C LYS A 522 -11.41 20.73 -16.09
N LYS A 523 -11.26 22.02 -15.79
CA LYS A 523 -11.09 23.06 -16.82
C LYS A 523 -9.78 22.86 -17.58
N ARG A 524 -8.69 22.58 -16.89
CA ARG A 524 -7.37 22.34 -17.49
C ARG A 524 -7.39 21.14 -18.40
N LYS A 525 -7.98 20.03 -17.97
CA LYS A 525 -8.16 18.83 -18.78
C LYS A 525 -9.01 19.12 -20.03
N ALA A 526 -10.14 19.79 -19.87
CA ALA A 526 -11.00 20.15 -20.98
C ALA A 526 -10.27 21.02 -22.02
N ALA A 527 -9.44 21.97 -21.58
CA ALA A 527 -8.62 22.79 -22.48
C ALA A 527 -7.59 21.94 -23.26
N VAL A 528 -6.92 21.01 -22.60
CA VAL A 528 -5.96 20.08 -23.23
C VAL A 528 -6.67 19.15 -24.23
N GLU A 529 -7.79 18.58 -23.86
CA GLU A 529 -8.59 17.71 -24.75
C GLU A 529 -9.09 18.48 -25.97
N ALA A 530 -9.57 19.71 -25.81
CA ALA A 530 -9.97 20.59 -26.90
C ALA A 530 -8.79 20.88 -27.86
N LYS A 531 -7.59 21.17 -27.34
CA LYS A 531 -6.38 21.34 -28.15
C LYS A 531 -6.01 20.08 -28.93
N ASN A 532 -5.97 18.93 -28.25
CA ASN A 532 -5.66 17.64 -28.88
C ASN A 532 -6.64 17.30 -30.02
N HIS A 533 -7.93 17.56 -29.80
CA HIS A 533 -8.96 17.33 -30.81
C HIS A 533 -8.81 18.31 -32.00
N ALA A 534 -8.55 19.57 -31.74
CA ALA A 534 -8.32 20.60 -32.74
C ALA A 534 -7.08 20.28 -33.61
N GLU A 535 -5.97 19.90 -33.00
CA GLU A 535 -4.74 19.49 -33.73
C GLU A 535 -4.96 18.25 -34.58
N ALA A 536 -5.73 17.29 -34.07
CA ALA A 536 -6.10 16.10 -34.84
C ALA A 536 -6.93 16.44 -36.09
N LEU A 537 -7.89 17.36 -35.93
CA LEU A 537 -8.72 17.82 -37.04
C LEU A 537 -7.91 18.62 -38.07
N VAL A 538 -7.04 19.54 -37.63
CA VAL A 538 -6.12 20.27 -38.54
C VAL A 538 -5.30 19.29 -39.36
N HIS A 539 -4.64 18.33 -38.71
CA HIS A 539 -3.79 17.34 -39.39
C HIS A 539 -4.58 16.50 -40.40
N SER A 540 -5.76 15.99 -40.04
CA SER A 540 -6.59 15.21 -40.95
C SER A 540 -7.09 16.04 -42.14
N THR A 541 -7.44 17.31 -41.90
CA THR A 541 -7.88 18.24 -42.95
C THR A 541 -6.75 18.61 -43.91
N GLU A 542 -5.54 18.88 -43.38
CA GLU A 542 -4.34 19.12 -44.22
C GLU A 542 -4.06 17.94 -45.15
N LYS A 543 -4.08 16.72 -44.61
CA LYS A 543 -3.88 15.51 -45.37
C LYS A 543 -4.94 15.33 -46.46
N ALA A 544 -6.21 15.51 -46.11
CA ALA A 544 -7.34 15.41 -47.05
C ALA A 544 -7.25 16.50 -48.15
N LEU A 545 -6.84 17.74 -47.82
CA LEU A 545 -6.61 18.79 -48.82
C LEU A 545 -5.44 18.49 -49.74
N ALA A 546 -4.33 17.93 -49.23
CA ALA A 546 -3.19 17.53 -50.04
C ALA A 546 -3.56 16.43 -51.07
N GLU A 547 -4.36 15.46 -50.66
CA GLU A 547 -4.76 14.32 -51.50
C GLU A 547 -5.95 14.64 -52.46
N HIS A 548 -6.89 15.48 -52.03
CA HIS A 548 -8.17 15.67 -52.70
C HIS A 548 -8.55 17.14 -52.98
N GLY A 549 -7.76 18.11 -52.50
CA GLY A 549 -8.10 19.54 -52.58
C GLY A 549 -8.21 20.09 -54.02
N SER A 550 -7.58 19.46 -55.02
CA SER A 550 -7.72 19.82 -56.44
C SER A 550 -9.10 19.49 -56.99
N LYS A 551 -9.93 18.75 -56.29
CA LYS A 551 -11.23 18.24 -56.71
C LYS A 551 -12.41 18.99 -56.08
N VAL A 552 -12.10 19.95 -55.19
CA VAL A 552 -13.10 20.78 -54.50
C VAL A 552 -13.07 22.17 -55.16
N ALA A 553 -14.24 22.84 -55.21
CA ALA A 553 -14.33 24.18 -55.78
C ALA A 553 -13.42 25.15 -55.01
N GLU A 554 -12.81 26.10 -55.73
CA GLU A 554 -11.81 27.04 -55.19
C GLU A 554 -12.37 27.85 -53.99
N VAL A 555 -13.64 28.21 -54.03
CA VAL A 555 -14.33 28.92 -52.93
C VAL A 555 -14.41 28.08 -51.67
N GLU A 556 -14.68 26.78 -51.80
CA GLU A 556 -14.79 25.83 -50.70
C GLU A 556 -13.43 25.51 -50.13
N ARG A 557 -12.43 25.30 -50.98
CA ARG A 557 -11.04 25.10 -50.60
C ARG A 557 -10.54 26.29 -49.77
N ASN A 558 -10.74 27.53 -50.24
CA ASN A 558 -10.36 28.73 -49.53
C ASN A 558 -11.08 28.86 -48.18
N ALA A 559 -12.35 28.43 -48.09
CA ALA A 559 -13.07 28.46 -46.81
C ALA A 559 -12.48 27.49 -45.80
N ILE A 560 -12.04 26.29 -46.23
CA ILE A 560 -11.39 25.30 -45.38
C ILE A 560 -10.01 25.80 -44.93
N GLU A 561 -9.22 26.35 -45.86
CA GLU A 561 -7.88 26.88 -45.57
C GLU A 561 -7.95 28.05 -44.57
N ASN A 562 -8.94 28.94 -44.71
CA ASN A 562 -9.18 30.04 -43.77
C ASN A 562 -9.62 29.54 -42.39
N ALA A 563 -10.57 28.63 -42.32
CA ALA A 563 -10.99 28.02 -41.06
C ALA A 563 -9.86 27.28 -40.35
N MET A 564 -8.99 26.62 -41.11
CA MET A 564 -7.80 25.96 -40.58
C MET A 564 -6.75 26.97 -40.06
N ALA A 565 -6.54 28.10 -40.77
CA ALA A 565 -5.65 29.16 -40.31
C ALA A 565 -6.17 29.80 -39.01
N ASP A 566 -7.48 30.09 -38.94
CA ASP A 566 -8.14 30.59 -37.74
C ASP A 566 -7.98 29.66 -36.54
N LEU A 567 -8.16 28.35 -36.76
CA LEU A 567 -7.99 27.35 -35.70
C LEU A 567 -6.54 27.25 -35.26
N LYS A 568 -5.58 27.27 -36.19
CA LYS A 568 -4.14 27.30 -35.84
C LYS A 568 -3.76 28.53 -35.02
N GLU A 569 -4.39 29.67 -35.27
CA GLU A 569 -4.15 30.87 -34.47
C GLU A 569 -4.75 30.75 -33.07
N ALA A 570 -5.97 30.20 -32.95
CA ALA A 570 -6.61 29.91 -31.67
C ALA A 570 -5.81 28.91 -30.82
N LEU A 571 -5.15 27.92 -31.44
CA LEU A 571 -4.31 26.93 -30.76
C LEU A 571 -3.04 27.51 -30.10
N LYS A 572 -2.63 28.73 -30.46
CA LYS A 572 -1.53 29.43 -29.76
C LYS A 572 -1.93 29.95 -28.38
N GLY A 573 -3.23 30.07 -28.11
CA GLY A 573 -3.79 30.45 -26.82
C GLY A 573 -4.25 29.27 -25.98
N ASP A 574 -4.83 29.57 -24.80
CA ASP A 574 -5.34 28.58 -23.84
C ASP A 574 -6.87 28.67 -23.65
N ASP A 575 -7.57 29.43 -24.51
CA ASP A 575 -9.03 29.59 -24.45
C ASP A 575 -9.74 28.38 -25.08
N ALA A 576 -10.21 27.47 -24.24
CA ALA A 576 -10.89 26.24 -24.66
C ALA A 576 -12.16 26.51 -25.48
N ASP A 577 -12.92 27.57 -25.12
CA ASP A 577 -14.18 27.91 -25.80
C ASP A 577 -13.89 28.45 -27.21
N ALA A 578 -12.88 29.32 -27.34
CA ALA A 578 -12.43 29.83 -28.63
C ALA A 578 -11.90 28.71 -29.53
N ILE A 579 -11.10 27.81 -28.99
CA ILE A 579 -10.57 26.62 -29.71
C ILE A 579 -11.74 25.74 -30.18
N GLN A 580 -12.69 25.44 -29.31
CA GLN A 580 -13.85 24.60 -29.64
C GLN A 580 -14.73 25.23 -30.73
N ALA A 581 -14.98 26.55 -30.66
CA ALA A 581 -15.74 27.26 -31.66
C ALA A 581 -15.08 27.21 -33.05
N LYS A 582 -13.74 27.39 -33.12
CA LYS A 582 -12.97 27.33 -34.36
C LYS A 582 -12.83 25.88 -34.87
N THR A 583 -12.77 24.89 -33.98
CA THR A 583 -12.81 23.46 -34.31
C THR A 583 -14.13 23.11 -35.01
N ASN A 584 -15.25 23.54 -34.46
CA ASN A 584 -16.57 23.33 -35.06
C ASN A 584 -16.69 24.01 -36.43
N ALA A 585 -16.14 25.23 -36.59
CA ALA A 585 -16.13 25.93 -37.86
C ALA A 585 -15.32 25.19 -38.93
N LEU A 586 -14.13 24.65 -38.59
CA LEU A 586 -13.34 23.85 -39.50
C LEU A 586 -14.02 22.52 -39.85
N ALA A 587 -14.66 21.85 -38.87
CA ALA A 587 -15.41 20.64 -39.10
C ALA A 587 -16.56 20.85 -40.12
N GLN A 588 -17.33 21.95 -39.97
CA GLN A 588 -18.39 22.33 -40.92
C GLN A 588 -17.84 22.63 -42.32
N ALA A 589 -16.76 23.39 -42.40
CA ALA A 589 -16.12 23.69 -43.69
C ALA A 589 -15.63 22.41 -44.40
N SER A 590 -15.12 21.46 -43.62
CA SER A 590 -14.56 20.19 -44.13
C SER A 590 -15.63 19.19 -44.57
N MET A 591 -16.91 19.35 -44.18
CA MET A 591 -17.99 18.45 -44.62
C MET A 591 -18.13 18.37 -46.15
N LYS A 592 -17.95 19.49 -46.83
CA LYS A 592 -18.02 19.54 -48.30
C LYS A 592 -16.85 18.82 -48.99
N LEU A 593 -15.71 18.78 -48.36
CA LEU A 593 -14.58 17.97 -48.83
C LEU A 593 -14.92 16.47 -48.73
N GLY A 594 -15.54 16.06 -47.62
CA GLY A 594 -16.07 14.70 -47.45
C GLY A 594 -17.10 14.30 -48.47
N GLU A 595 -18.06 15.18 -48.81
CA GLU A 595 -19.05 14.95 -49.86
C GLU A 595 -18.41 14.78 -51.25
N ALA A 596 -17.40 15.58 -51.55
CA ALA A 596 -16.65 15.49 -52.81
C ALA A 596 -15.87 14.15 -52.91
N MET A 597 -15.29 13.72 -51.81
CA MET A 597 -14.59 12.44 -51.71
C MET A 597 -15.55 11.26 -51.91
N TYR A 598 -16.74 11.31 -51.30
CA TYR A 598 -17.76 10.26 -51.40
C TYR A 598 -18.34 10.14 -52.84
N LYS A 599 -18.63 11.28 -53.50
CA LYS A 599 -19.04 11.29 -54.91
C LYS A 599 -18.01 10.62 -55.80
N GLN A 600 -16.75 10.87 -55.59
CA GLN A 600 -15.70 10.29 -56.41
C GLN A 600 -15.54 8.78 -56.18
N GLN A 601 -15.71 8.31 -54.96
CA GLN A 601 -15.67 6.89 -54.65
C GLN A 601 -16.83 6.15 -55.35
N GLN A 602 -18.02 6.78 -55.46
CA GLN A 602 -19.14 6.29 -56.22
C GLN A 602 -18.87 6.33 -57.73
N GLU A 603 -18.28 7.38 -58.27
CA GLU A 603 -17.94 7.48 -59.69
C GLU A 603 -16.83 6.50 -60.10
N SER A 604 -15.85 6.26 -59.24
CA SER A 604 -14.80 5.27 -59.51
C SER A 604 -15.33 3.83 -59.40
N SER A 605 -16.26 3.55 -58.51
CA SER A 605 -16.94 2.25 -58.45
C SER A 605 -17.92 2.03 -59.60
N ALA A 606 -18.58 3.09 -60.12
CA ALA A 606 -19.43 3.01 -61.32
C ALA A 606 -18.61 2.86 -62.61
N ALA A 607 -17.40 3.44 -62.68
CA ALA A 607 -16.51 3.26 -63.85
C ALA A 607 -15.83 1.87 -63.87
N ALA A 608 -15.66 1.24 -62.71
CA ALA A 608 -15.13 -0.13 -62.61
C ALA A 608 -16.21 -1.21 -62.87
N GLY A 609 -17.48 -0.83 -62.91
CA GLY A 609 -18.63 -1.73 -63.12
C GLY A 609 -19.08 -1.93 -64.57
N ALA A 610 -18.39 -1.33 -65.61
CA ALA A 610 -18.70 -1.51 -67.03
C ALA A 610 -17.74 -2.52 -67.70
N GLY A 611 -17.68 -3.74 -67.19
CA GLY A 611 -16.92 -4.85 -67.78
C GLY A 611 -17.25 -6.17 -67.09
N GLU A 612 -18.22 -6.89 -67.77
CA GLU A 612 -18.48 -8.33 -67.66
C GLU A 612 -18.84 -9.05 -66.38
N GLY A 613 -20.05 -9.59 -66.37
CA GLY A 613 -20.35 -10.99 -66.08
C GLY A 613 -20.68 -11.44 -64.68
N SER A 614 -21.95 -11.51 -64.40
CA SER A 614 -22.68 -12.50 -63.54
C SER A 614 -21.83 -13.36 -62.57
N ALA A 615 -22.04 -13.17 -61.27
CA ALA A 615 -22.24 -14.25 -60.29
C ALA A 615 -22.72 -13.67 -58.96
N GLU A 616 -23.82 -14.18 -58.53
CA GLU A 616 -24.48 -14.26 -57.22
C GLU A 616 -24.07 -13.37 -56.05
N GLU A 617 -25.06 -12.59 -55.64
CA GLU A 617 -25.16 -11.87 -54.37
C GLU A 617 -24.97 -12.76 -53.15
N LYS A 618 -24.07 -12.40 -52.26
CA LYS A 618 -24.23 -12.59 -50.83
C LYS A 618 -24.23 -11.22 -50.16
N LYS A 619 -25.40 -10.84 -49.68
CA LYS A 619 -25.58 -9.70 -48.80
C LYS A 619 -24.89 -10.01 -47.45
N GLU A 620 -23.90 -9.23 -47.06
CA GLU A 620 -23.51 -9.09 -45.65
C GLU A 620 -24.16 -7.80 -45.11
N ASP A 621 -25.01 -8.00 -44.12
CA ASP A 621 -25.68 -6.93 -43.38
C ASP A 621 -24.64 -6.09 -42.61
N VAL A 622 -24.57 -4.80 -42.95
CA VAL A 622 -23.92 -3.80 -42.13
C VAL A 622 -24.92 -3.43 -41.04
N VAL A 623 -24.65 -3.83 -39.82
CA VAL A 623 -25.42 -3.43 -38.64
C VAL A 623 -24.89 -2.08 -38.16
N ASP A 624 -25.71 -1.04 -38.35
CA ASP A 624 -25.54 0.24 -37.66
C ASP A 624 -25.68 0.03 -36.16
N ALA A 625 -24.65 0.42 -35.40
CA ALA A 625 -24.71 0.39 -33.95
C ALA A 625 -25.45 1.63 -33.44
N GLU A 626 -26.75 1.50 -33.23
CA GLU A 626 -27.53 2.42 -32.41
C GLU A 626 -27.18 2.22 -30.93
N PHE A 627 -26.76 3.28 -30.30
CA PHE A 627 -26.63 3.34 -28.83
C PHE A 627 -28.04 3.45 -28.23
N THR A 628 -28.52 2.42 -27.55
CA THR A 628 -29.65 2.50 -26.65
C THR A 628 -29.15 2.54 -25.21
N GLU A 629 -29.45 3.65 -24.50
CA GLU A 629 -29.42 3.71 -23.05
C GLU A 629 -30.36 2.65 -22.47
N VAL A 630 -29.84 1.82 -21.58
CA VAL A 630 -30.65 0.87 -20.80
C VAL A 630 -30.95 1.50 -19.46
N ASP A 631 -32.18 1.96 -19.30
CA ASP A 631 -32.78 2.31 -18.02
C ASP A 631 -32.99 1.04 -17.21
N ASP A 632 -32.30 0.96 -16.06
CA ASP A 632 -32.52 -0.09 -15.06
C ASP A 632 -33.69 0.30 -14.14
N ASP A 633 -34.91 -0.10 -14.55
CA ASP A 633 -36.00 -0.23 -13.58
C ASP A 633 -36.95 -1.36 -13.94
N LYS A 634 -37.13 -2.28 -13.00
CA LYS A 634 -38.11 -3.38 -12.91
C LYS A 634 -37.67 -4.76 -13.39
N LYS A 635 -37.36 -5.60 -12.38
CA LYS A 635 -38.20 -6.79 -12.18
C LYS A 635 -38.08 -7.42 -10.80
N LYS A 636 -39.16 -7.30 -10.05
CA LYS A 636 -39.59 -8.26 -9.01
C LYS A 636 -40.14 -9.52 -9.67
N SER A 637 -40.01 -10.61 -8.93
CA SER A 637 -40.74 -11.89 -9.01
C SER A 637 -40.30 -12.93 -10.06
N ALA A 638 -39.61 -13.96 -9.63
CA ALA A 638 -40.08 -15.36 -9.44
C ALA A 638 -38.96 -16.15 -8.77
#